data_42ec8ca996403ad90d372639965f0ca2
#
_entry.id   42ec8ca996403ad90d372639965f0ca2
#
_cell.length_a   1.000
_cell.length_b   1.000
_cell.length_c   1.000
_cell.angle_alpha   90.00
_cell.angle_beta   90.00
_cell.angle_gamma   90.00
#
_symmetry.space_group_name_H-M   'P 1'
#
loop_
_entity.id
_entity.type
_entity.pdbx_description
1 polymer ?
#
loop_
_entity_poly.entity_id
_entity_poly.type
_entity_poly.pdbx_seq_one_letter_code
_entity_poly.pdbx_strand_id
1 'polypeptide(L)'
;MNGQRNLPFALVVAAVLMSACVVAPALAQKRDVFAASRQQAASKNPRGVSFIVRLKGGQTRFRQGELIRLELAFASSLPDTYHLDSAAYDHSGRLEIDDFHIDPEGGTSDPLYDYFNFRDGYMGGGLRGNPVLKAEPYVVEADLNEWYRFDRPGRYRLYVTSERVGRGHLGGEGGPLTVTSNAIEFEVVPADSAWSKQTLAQAASVLDSRDRSADRRSACRVLRFLGTEEAVRELVKRLDGRDANSGCEFEYDFGLRSTPHRALAVAEMERQLGAPEQPVTEEFINVLAFLSFMQQNVAPLPPYPEQGDEDAVKLWRNAYDRHWAIYNETLKRYAERLAAVVFAKEKAARAVSLETLISLHPSPALSKKTPEETQAENALKGALVSAFKDLPADAQGRFLEYQWPLVASPEMLPVLRRIYQNPSKENNMLSGLALRRIYELSPDEGRRLIIEEMRRPLTQVRMDVLGMLPDESLPEVDSLVAERIGADTFDADLLLPLAERYATAAVSPQLKAAYEKQVGRMACAPQSALLAYFLRVEPAYGAELVEKALASRKETGCYRFLLTSVAGLHMNRELQAVAVASLDDPALTADAAEMLGNYGSAETRDALLRRFESWHEEWAGREKELSAQNESEPLAAQSRAEVALLHALANAPAWLADKEMLEKIRPLCVTKNCLGEAQTALGQAGTSVTVFFNAVDGSVSSASLAQYNVISWERLKEKLTQFPKGTTFTLSSDSPGTEAESRAFDELKEYLKKFDMNLTR
;
A
#
# COMPACT_ATOMS: atom_id res chain seq x y z
N MET A 1 81.14 -28.95 25.79
CA MET A 1 82.41 -28.58 25.10
C MET A 1 82.04 -27.41 24.23
N ASN A 2 82.24 -26.25 24.76
CA ASN A 2 83.33 -25.26 24.55
C ASN A 2 83.35 -24.67 23.14
N GLY A 3 83.19 -23.37 23.07
CA GLY A 3 83.63 -22.51 21.97
C GLY A 3 83.07 -21.11 21.99
N GLN A 4 83.47 -20.31 23.00
CA GLN A 4 83.36 -18.86 22.93
C GLN A 4 84.32 -18.32 21.88
N ARG A 5 83.86 -17.33 21.05
CA ARG A 5 84.78 -16.36 20.44
C ARG A 5 84.22 -14.93 20.55
N ASN A 6 84.86 -14.13 21.35
CA ASN A 6 84.72 -12.67 21.43
C ASN A 6 85.13 -12.01 20.12
N LEU A 7 84.40 -11.02 19.64
CA LEU A 7 84.80 -10.04 18.65
C LEU A 7 84.49 -8.63 19.17
N PRO A 8 85.25 -7.62 18.84
CA PRO A 8 85.47 -6.50 19.69
C PRO A 8 84.46 -5.31 19.51
N PHE A 9 84.32 -4.64 20.63
CA PHE A 9 83.42 -3.51 20.93
C PHE A 9 83.84 -2.16 20.33
N ALA A 10 84.50 -2.10 19.17
CA ALA A 10 85.14 -0.85 18.74
C ALA A 10 84.60 -0.27 17.42
N LEU A 11 83.53 -0.81 16.87
CA LEU A 11 82.96 -0.35 15.53
C LEU A 11 81.52 0.13 15.57
N VAL A 12 80.92 0.24 16.72
CA VAL A 12 79.48 0.65 16.88
C VAL A 12 79.35 2.13 17.24
N VAL A 13 80.41 2.81 17.65
CA VAL A 13 80.32 4.23 18.09
C VAL A 13 80.50 5.25 16.98
N ALA A 14 81.01 4.88 15.81
CA ALA A 14 81.14 5.79 14.67
C ALA A 14 79.98 5.91 13.75
N ALA A 15 78.99 5.01 13.83
CA ALA A 15 77.80 5.02 12.97
C ALA A 15 76.60 5.80 13.57
N VAL A 16 76.65 6.24 14.81
CA VAL A 16 75.55 6.93 15.50
C VAL A 16 75.68 8.46 15.42
N LEU A 17 76.85 9.01 15.01
CA LEU A 17 77.06 10.47 14.96
C LEU A 17 76.94 11.10 13.59
N MET A 18 76.52 10.37 12.50
CA MET A 18 76.28 10.95 11.20
C MET A 18 74.81 10.82 10.65
N SER A 19 73.88 10.42 11.52
CA SER A 19 72.47 10.39 11.18
C SER A 19 71.61 11.44 11.91
N ALA A 20 72.26 12.48 12.49
CA ALA A 20 71.54 13.53 13.20
C ALA A 20 71.41 14.84 12.40
N CYS A 21 71.49 14.81 11.08
CA CYS A 21 71.14 15.96 10.22
C CYS A 21 70.07 15.58 9.22
N VAL A 22 68.96 16.32 9.31
CA VAL A 22 67.84 16.36 8.36
C VAL A 22 66.84 15.19 8.46
N VAL A 23 66.19 15.06 9.62
CA VAL A 23 64.76 14.71 9.64
C VAL A 23 64.02 15.99 10.01
N ALA A 24 63.78 16.85 9.05
CA ALA A 24 62.66 17.76 9.15
C ALA A 24 61.41 16.86 9.34
N PRO A 25 60.61 17.05 10.40
CA PRO A 25 59.31 16.35 10.46
C PRO A 25 58.53 16.86 9.26
N ALA A 26 58.48 16.05 8.20
CA ALA A 26 57.39 16.15 7.26
C ALA A 26 56.15 15.90 8.13
N LEU A 27 55.57 16.98 8.65
CA LEU A 27 54.19 17.02 9.11
C LEU A 27 53.43 16.61 7.89
N ALA A 28 53.26 15.29 7.72
CA ALA A 28 52.29 14.74 6.79
C ALA A 28 50.95 15.34 7.23
N GLN A 29 50.57 16.43 6.59
CA GLN A 29 49.30 17.04 6.76
C GLN A 29 48.30 15.92 6.45
N LYS A 30 47.73 15.33 7.52
CA LYS A 30 46.71 14.29 7.38
C LYS A 30 45.69 14.88 6.40
N ARG A 31 45.70 14.38 5.19
CA ARG A 31 44.78 14.84 4.13
C ARG A 31 43.39 14.75 4.69
N ASP A 32 42.65 15.85 4.76
CA ASP A 32 41.27 15.87 5.22
C ASP A 32 40.44 15.09 4.23
N VAL A 33 40.27 13.79 4.50
CA VAL A 33 39.56 12.85 3.63
C VAL A 33 38.12 13.28 3.43
N PHE A 34 37.47 13.78 4.48
CA PHE A 34 36.09 14.25 4.40
C PHE A 34 35.94 15.43 3.44
N ALA A 35 36.81 16.46 3.58
CA ALA A 35 36.79 17.61 2.68
C ALA A 35 37.12 17.23 1.24
N ALA A 36 38.09 16.31 1.04
CA ALA A 36 38.48 15.84 -0.28
C ALA A 36 37.36 15.04 -0.96
N SER A 37 36.71 14.12 -0.24
CA SER A 37 35.59 13.33 -0.75
C SER A 37 34.41 14.23 -1.13
N ARG A 38 34.03 15.18 -0.29
CA ARG A 38 33.01 16.17 -0.60
C ARG A 38 33.37 16.97 -1.85
N GLN A 39 34.61 17.48 -1.94
CA GLN A 39 35.06 18.29 -3.09
C GLN A 39 34.99 17.48 -4.40
N GLN A 40 35.42 16.22 -4.35
CA GLN A 40 35.32 15.30 -5.49
C GLN A 40 33.86 15.08 -5.90
N ALA A 41 32.97 14.83 -4.95
CA ALA A 41 31.55 14.66 -5.24
C ALA A 41 30.93 15.95 -5.79
N ALA A 42 31.19 17.10 -5.18
CA ALA A 42 30.67 18.40 -5.61
C ALA A 42 31.16 18.84 -6.99
N SER A 43 32.33 18.36 -7.43
CA SER A 43 32.83 18.65 -8.78
C SER A 43 31.97 18.03 -9.90
N LYS A 44 31.10 17.08 -9.56
CA LYS A 44 30.17 16.42 -10.47
C LYS A 44 28.77 17.10 -10.52
N ASN A 45 28.54 18.11 -9.68
CA ASN A 45 27.26 18.79 -9.63
C ASN A 45 26.89 19.34 -11.03
N PRO A 46 25.64 19.19 -11.47
CA PRO A 46 25.16 19.70 -12.74
C PRO A 46 25.31 21.22 -12.82
N ARG A 47 25.64 21.72 -14.01
CA ARG A 47 25.79 23.16 -14.24
C ARG A 47 24.48 23.89 -13.97
N GLY A 48 24.58 24.96 -13.19
CA GLY A 48 23.42 25.81 -12.86
C GLY A 48 22.58 25.31 -11.69
N VAL A 49 22.84 24.12 -11.15
CA VAL A 49 22.17 23.61 -9.94
C VAL A 49 22.94 24.01 -8.69
N SER A 50 22.23 24.46 -7.67
CA SER A 50 22.72 24.77 -6.33
C SER A 50 22.00 23.87 -5.32
N PHE A 51 22.76 23.22 -4.45
CA PHE A 51 22.25 22.44 -3.32
C PHE A 51 22.97 22.91 -2.05
N ILE A 52 22.18 23.42 -1.10
CA ILE A 52 22.69 23.98 0.16
C ILE A 52 22.00 23.32 1.33
N VAL A 53 22.79 22.82 2.28
CA VAL A 53 22.29 22.32 3.56
C VAL A 53 22.53 23.37 4.66
N ARG A 54 21.52 23.53 5.52
CA ARG A 54 21.57 24.44 6.66
C ARG A 54 20.98 23.78 7.90
N LEU A 55 21.47 24.19 9.07
CA LEU A 55 20.81 23.89 10.34
C LEU A 55 19.62 24.84 10.50
N LYS A 56 18.41 24.29 10.69
CA LYS A 56 17.19 25.10 10.84
C LYS A 56 17.31 26.02 12.05
N GLY A 57 17.00 27.28 11.87
CA GLY A 57 17.13 28.29 12.92
C GLY A 57 18.56 28.71 13.27
N GLY A 58 19.59 28.21 12.56
CA GLY A 58 21.00 28.60 12.77
C GLY A 58 21.64 28.09 14.05
N GLN A 59 20.98 27.20 14.81
CA GLN A 59 21.56 26.58 16.01
C GLN A 59 22.69 25.62 15.58
N THR A 60 23.87 25.76 16.23
CA THR A 60 25.05 24.94 15.93
C THR A 60 25.52 24.09 17.11
N ARG A 61 24.78 24.13 18.23
CA ARG A 61 25.10 23.36 19.44
C ARG A 61 23.86 22.67 19.96
N PHE A 62 23.91 21.36 20.05
CA PHE A 62 22.79 20.47 20.39
C PHE A 62 23.17 19.56 21.54
N ARG A 63 22.21 19.09 22.32
CA ARG A 63 22.42 18.04 23.31
C ARG A 63 22.21 16.67 22.69
N GLN A 64 22.81 15.64 23.25
CA GLN A 64 22.47 14.27 22.88
C GLN A 64 20.95 14.03 23.07
N GLY A 65 20.28 13.49 22.06
CA GLY A 65 18.82 13.30 22.05
C GLY A 65 18.00 14.54 21.68
N GLU A 66 18.63 15.70 21.43
CA GLU A 66 17.95 16.87 20.88
C GLU A 66 17.77 16.73 19.37
N LEU A 67 16.63 17.20 18.84
CA LEU A 67 16.33 17.18 17.40
C LEU A 67 17.28 18.14 16.64
N ILE A 68 17.96 17.61 15.63
CA ILE A 68 18.83 18.37 14.72
C ILE A 68 18.10 18.49 13.38
N ARG A 69 17.41 19.59 13.17
CA ARG A 69 16.63 19.84 11.97
C ARG A 69 17.48 20.47 10.88
N LEU A 70 17.37 19.93 9.67
CA LEU A 70 18.07 20.40 8.49
C LEU A 70 17.08 21.00 7.50
N GLU A 71 17.57 21.97 6.73
CA GLU A 71 16.95 22.50 5.53
C GLU A 71 17.82 22.11 4.33
N LEU A 72 17.27 21.33 3.43
CA LEU A 72 17.87 20.92 2.17
C LEU A 72 17.32 21.85 1.09
N ALA A 73 18.11 22.84 0.66
CA ALA A 73 17.67 23.90 -0.26
C ALA A 73 18.22 23.66 -1.66
N PHE A 74 17.34 23.44 -2.63
CA PHE A 74 17.66 23.17 -4.03
C PHE A 74 17.24 24.34 -4.91
N ALA A 75 18.12 24.81 -5.81
CA ALA A 75 17.81 25.88 -6.73
C ALA A 75 18.47 25.64 -8.10
N SER A 76 17.96 26.28 -9.15
CA SER A 76 18.58 26.29 -10.46
C SER A 76 18.60 27.69 -11.06
N SER A 77 19.74 28.08 -11.63
CA SER A 77 19.87 29.31 -12.43
C SER A 77 19.46 29.12 -13.89
N LEU A 78 19.18 27.89 -14.32
CA LEU A 78 18.76 27.55 -15.69
C LEU A 78 17.23 27.36 -15.67
N PRO A 79 16.46 28.21 -16.37
CA PRO A 79 15.01 28.08 -16.38
C PRO A 79 14.58 26.77 -17.04
N ASP A 80 13.52 26.17 -16.49
CA ASP A 80 12.80 24.99 -17.01
C ASP A 80 13.68 23.78 -17.39
N THR A 81 14.89 23.70 -16.79
CA THR A 81 15.87 22.65 -17.14
C THR A 81 15.86 21.48 -16.15
N TYR A 82 15.61 21.76 -14.88
CA TYR A 82 15.68 20.77 -13.80
C TYR A 82 14.41 20.74 -12.98
N HIS A 83 14.07 19.55 -12.53
CA HIS A 83 12.95 19.26 -11.65
C HIS A 83 13.46 18.66 -10.34
N LEU A 84 12.66 18.77 -9.28
CA LEU A 84 12.96 18.22 -7.97
C LEU A 84 11.96 17.13 -7.62
N ASP A 85 12.44 15.95 -7.24
CA ASP A 85 11.62 15.01 -6.48
C ASP A 85 11.41 15.58 -5.07
N SER A 86 10.20 16.11 -4.83
CA SER A 86 9.83 16.71 -3.54
C SER A 86 9.26 15.69 -2.55
N ALA A 87 9.44 14.38 -2.80
CA ALA A 87 8.99 13.35 -1.89
C ALA A 87 9.47 13.64 -0.46
N ALA A 88 8.51 13.69 0.46
CA ALA A 88 8.80 13.80 1.87
C ALA A 88 9.12 12.41 2.42
N TYR A 89 9.91 12.39 3.50
CA TYR A 89 10.09 11.16 4.28
C TYR A 89 8.73 10.75 4.83
N ASP A 90 8.34 9.52 4.54
CA ASP A 90 7.10 8.94 5.02
C ASP A 90 7.21 8.43 6.46
N HIS A 91 6.24 7.63 6.87
CA HIS A 91 6.24 7.04 8.22
C HIS A 91 7.40 6.07 8.48
N SER A 92 8.06 5.55 7.45
CA SER A 92 9.28 4.76 7.61
C SER A 92 10.50 5.62 7.95
N GLY A 93 10.40 6.94 7.80
CA GLY A 93 11.39 7.92 8.20
C GLY A 93 12.54 8.13 7.23
N ARG A 94 12.66 7.33 6.16
CA ARG A 94 13.80 7.44 5.24
C ARG A 94 13.42 7.22 3.79
N LEU A 95 14.13 7.95 2.90
CA LEU A 95 14.14 7.73 1.46
C LEU A 95 15.60 7.56 1.03
N GLU A 96 15.90 6.57 0.20
CA GLU A 96 17.26 6.30 -0.33
C GLU A 96 17.72 7.30 -1.40
N ILE A 97 17.07 8.46 -1.48
CA ILE A 97 17.44 9.51 -2.44
C ILE A 97 18.38 10.57 -1.86
N ASP A 98 18.60 10.54 -0.53
CA ASP A 98 19.52 11.45 0.15
C ASP A 98 20.49 10.66 1.05
N ASP A 99 21.79 10.81 0.78
CA ASP A 99 22.86 10.23 1.59
C ASP A 99 23.50 11.31 2.47
N PHE A 100 23.47 11.09 3.76
CA PHE A 100 24.07 11.98 4.76
C PHE A 100 25.48 11.47 5.11
N HIS A 101 26.51 12.27 4.84
CA HIS A 101 27.90 11.94 5.14
C HIS A 101 28.36 12.72 6.36
N ILE A 102 28.76 12.02 7.43
CA ILE A 102 29.16 12.62 8.71
C ILE A 102 30.60 12.31 9.07
N ASP A 103 31.27 13.22 9.75
CA ASP A 103 32.63 13.06 10.27
C ASP A 103 32.73 13.68 11.67
N PRO A 104 33.21 12.93 12.70
CA PRO A 104 33.62 11.52 12.62
C PRO A 104 32.46 10.53 12.67
N GLU A 105 32.47 9.50 11.82
CA GLU A 105 31.48 8.42 11.86
C GLU A 105 31.49 7.63 13.17
N GLY A 106 32.68 7.38 13.73
CA GLY A 106 32.85 6.56 14.93
C GLY A 106 32.20 7.11 16.22
N GLY A 107 31.55 8.27 16.14
CA GLY A 107 30.77 8.85 17.23
C GLY A 107 29.26 8.71 17.08
N THR A 108 28.81 8.06 16.02
CA THR A 108 27.39 7.92 15.67
C THR A 108 27.03 6.46 15.40
N SER A 109 25.75 6.14 15.48
CA SER A 109 25.18 4.87 15.03
C SER A 109 23.87 5.12 14.28
N ASP A 110 23.54 4.24 13.36
CA ASP A 110 22.22 4.24 12.70
C ASP A 110 21.17 3.71 13.69
N PRO A 111 20.18 4.52 14.11
CA PRO A 111 19.19 4.11 15.10
C PRO A 111 18.24 3.03 14.61
N LEU A 112 17.99 2.93 13.30
CA LEU A 112 17.06 1.98 12.70
C LEU A 112 17.75 0.90 11.85
N TYR A 113 19.09 0.72 12.01
CA TYR A 113 19.85 -0.29 11.28
C TYR A 113 19.21 -1.67 11.36
N ASP A 114 18.88 -2.15 12.56
CA ASP A 114 18.30 -3.46 12.78
C ASP A 114 16.90 -3.58 12.13
N TYR A 115 16.10 -2.51 12.17
CA TYR A 115 14.77 -2.48 11.59
C TYR A 115 14.81 -2.62 10.07
N PHE A 116 15.64 -1.83 9.39
CA PHE A 116 15.73 -1.87 7.93
C PHE A 116 16.38 -3.15 7.42
N ASN A 117 17.39 -3.67 8.11
CA ASN A 117 18.03 -4.93 7.72
C ASN A 117 17.17 -6.17 8.02
N PHE A 118 16.24 -6.09 8.96
CA PHE A 118 15.38 -7.22 9.30
C PHE A 118 14.15 -7.35 8.37
N ARG A 119 13.59 -6.23 7.91
CA ARG A 119 12.29 -6.22 7.25
C ARG A 119 12.29 -5.78 5.78
N ASP A 120 13.44 -5.68 5.09
CA ASP A 120 13.51 -4.95 3.83
C ASP A 120 12.81 -3.58 3.97
N GLY A 121 13.26 -2.78 4.93
CA GLY A 121 12.56 -1.61 5.44
C GLY A 121 11.71 -0.94 4.38
N TYR A 122 10.38 -1.08 4.49
CA TYR A 122 9.49 -0.52 3.50
C TYR A 122 9.66 0.99 3.47
N MET A 123 10.37 1.45 2.46
CA MET A 123 10.51 2.86 2.16
C MET A 123 9.36 3.25 1.23
N GLY A 124 8.20 3.51 1.83
CA GLY A 124 7.03 3.94 1.10
C GLY A 124 7.27 5.28 0.44
N GLY A 125 7.13 5.35 -0.88
CA GLY A 125 7.08 6.61 -1.59
C GLY A 125 5.73 7.27 -1.35
N GLY A 126 5.70 8.41 -0.64
CA GLY A 126 4.53 9.29 -0.57
C GLY A 126 4.19 9.88 -1.94
N LEU A 127 3.11 10.66 -2.01
CA LEU A 127 2.77 11.43 -3.20
C LEU A 127 3.97 12.31 -3.59
N ARG A 128 4.49 12.12 -4.81
CA ARG A 128 5.66 12.84 -5.32
C ARG A 128 5.21 14.08 -6.07
N GLY A 129 5.63 15.25 -5.59
CA GLY A 129 5.62 16.45 -6.41
C GLY A 129 6.89 16.49 -7.28
N ASN A 130 6.78 17.12 -8.45
CA ASN A 130 7.92 17.31 -9.34
C ASN A 130 8.03 18.78 -9.78
N PRO A 131 8.21 19.73 -8.81
CA PRO A 131 8.31 21.14 -9.13
C PRO A 131 9.55 21.43 -9.97
N VAL A 132 9.41 22.37 -10.91
CA VAL A 132 10.54 22.91 -11.67
C VAL A 132 11.42 23.72 -10.71
N LEU A 133 12.73 23.45 -10.72
CA LEU A 133 13.70 24.23 -9.96
C LEU A 133 13.86 25.64 -10.54
N LYS A 134 13.80 26.64 -9.65
CA LYS A 134 13.95 28.06 -9.96
C LYS A 134 15.16 28.64 -9.25
N ALA A 135 15.47 29.91 -9.51
CA ALA A 135 16.50 30.64 -8.76
C ALA A 135 16.16 30.79 -7.28
N GLU A 136 14.86 30.87 -6.94
CA GLU A 136 14.38 30.77 -5.57
C GLU A 136 14.47 29.31 -5.10
N PRO A 137 15.13 29.05 -3.96
CA PRO A 137 15.32 27.69 -3.50
C PRO A 137 14.01 27.01 -3.06
N TYR A 138 13.84 25.76 -3.51
CA TYR A 138 12.88 24.84 -2.92
C TYR A 138 13.50 24.16 -1.70
N VAL A 139 12.84 24.17 -0.55
CA VAL A 139 13.38 23.64 0.71
C VAL A 139 12.65 22.38 1.12
N VAL A 140 13.41 21.30 1.35
CA VAL A 140 12.96 20.06 1.97
C VAL A 140 13.50 20.02 3.39
N GLU A 141 12.65 19.78 4.38
CA GLU A 141 13.08 19.63 5.78
C GLU A 141 13.39 18.17 6.10
N ALA A 142 14.43 17.92 6.88
CA ALA A 142 14.82 16.61 7.37
C ALA A 142 15.31 16.68 8.82
N ASP A 143 15.00 15.67 9.62
CA ASP A 143 15.55 15.52 10.97
C ASP A 143 16.74 14.57 10.92
N LEU A 144 17.96 15.06 11.16
CA LEU A 144 19.19 14.26 11.08
C LEU A 144 19.19 13.04 12.02
N ASN A 145 18.40 13.13 13.09
CA ASN A 145 18.21 12.03 14.04
C ASN A 145 17.56 10.77 13.44
N GLU A 146 16.92 10.86 12.28
CA GLU A 146 16.42 9.69 11.55
C GLU A 146 17.59 8.78 11.11
N TRP A 147 18.73 9.35 10.71
CA TRP A 147 19.89 8.63 10.19
C TRP A 147 20.94 8.38 11.24
N TYR A 148 21.10 9.32 12.22
CA TYR A 148 22.19 9.29 13.20
C TYR A 148 21.71 9.49 14.61
N ARG A 149 21.99 8.53 15.47
CA ARG A 149 22.07 8.72 16.90
C ARG A 149 23.50 9.10 17.27
N PHE A 150 23.66 10.20 18.03
CA PHE A 150 24.95 10.70 18.47
C PHE A 150 25.36 10.03 19.80
N ASP A 151 26.13 8.94 19.70
CA ASP A 151 26.55 8.14 20.86
C ASP A 151 27.66 8.83 21.66
N ARG A 152 28.43 9.72 21.02
CA ARG A 152 29.52 10.49 21.67
C ARG A 152 29.32 11.98 21.45
N PRO A 153 29.51 12.78 22.52
CA PRO A 153 29.67 14.23 22.39
C PRO A 153 30.87 14.59 21.54
N GLY A 154 30.79 15.67 20.76
CA GLY A 154 31.87 16.09 19.90
C GLY A 154 31.46 17.13 18.85
N ARG A 155 32.44 17.55 18.06
CA ARG A 155 32.19 18.36 16.87
C ARG A 155 32.05 17.43 15.67
N TYR A 156 31.03 17.71 14.88
CA TYR A 156 30.67 16.94 13.72
C TYR A 156 30.61 17.82 12.47
N ARG A 157 30.98 17.27 11.34
CA ARG A 157 30.84 17.87 10.02
C ARG A 157 29.88 17.02 9.21
N LEU A 158 29.02 17.65 8.41
CA LEU A 158 28.03 16.98 7.59
C LEU A 158 28.01 17.59 6.19
N TYR A 159 27.89 16.76 5.16
CA TYR A 159 27.39 17.14 3.84
C TYR A 159 26.40 16.07 3.35
N VAL A 160 25.60 16.41 2.36
CA VAL A 160 24.58 15.53 1.79
C VAL A 160 24.81 15.36 0.30
N THR A 161 24.73 14.13 -0.19
CA THR A 161 24.51 13.84 -1.61
C THR A 161 23.04 13.48 -1.83
N SER A 162 22.44 13.96 -2.93
CA SER A 162 21.02 13.80 -3.18
C SER A 162 20.76 13.48 -4.64
N GLU A 163 19.85 12.56 -4.90
CA GLU A 163 19.35 12.19 -6.23
C GLU A 163 17.96 12.79 -6.52
N ARG A 164 17.55 13.80 -5.75
CA ARG A 164 16.27 14.49 -5.96
C ARG A 164 16.18 15.29 -7.24
N VAL A 165 17.31 15.70 -7.81
CA VAL A 165 17.33 16.54 -9.02
C VAL A 165 17.30 15.67 -10.26
N GLY A 166 16.40 15.96 -11.19
CA GLY A 166 16.31 15.27 -12.48
C GLY A 166 16.23 16.24 -13.66
N ARG A 167 16.51 15.76 -14.87
CA ARG A 167 16.23 16.45 -16.14
C ARG A 167 14.93 15.93 -16.72
N GLY A 168 14.07 16.84 -17.19
CA GLY A 168 12.77 16.47 -17.75
C GLY A 168 11.73 16.14 -16.67
N HIS A 169 10.59 15.55 -17.08
CA HIS A 169 9.54 15.12 -16.15
C HIS A 169 9.92 13.80 -15.45
N LEU A 170 9.33 13.54 -14.28
CA LEU A 170 9.45 12.25 -13.58
C LEU A 170 9.14 11.09 -14.56
N GLY A 171 10.09 10.19 -14.75
CA GLY A 171 9.98 9.08 -15.70
C GLY A 171 10.47 9.40 -17.12
N GLY A 172 10.96 10.61 -17.39
CA GLY A 172 11.58 10.97 -18.69
C GLY A 172 13.03 10.47 -18.86
N GLU A 173 13.55 10.57 -20.08
CA GLU A 173 14.87 10.01 -20.50
C GLU A 173 16.10 10.51 -19.72
N GLY A 174 15.96 11.39 -18.71
CA GLY A 174 17.10 12.05 -18.05
C GLY A 174 17.60 11.45 -16.74
N GLY A 175 16.88 10.53 -16.13
CA GLY A 175 17.26 9.93 -14.83
C GLY A 175 17.54 10.92 -13.68
N PRO A 176 17.67 10.44 -12.44
CA PRO A 176 18.12 11.27 -11.32
C PRO A 176 19.58 11.68 -11.50
N LEU A 177 19.91 12.88 -11.02
CA LEU A 177 21.25 13.45 -11.02
C LEU A 177 21.73 13.59 -9.58
N THR A 178 22.88 13.03 -9.28
CA THR A 178 23.49 13.21 -7.94
C THR A 178 24.01 14.64 -7.79
N VAL A 179 23.53 15.34 -6.77
CA VAL A 179 24.01 16.68 -6.36
C VAL A 179 24.59 16.63 -4.97
N THR A 180 25.65 17.40 -4.72
CA THR A 180 26.38 17.45 -3.43
C THR A 180 26.28 18.84 -2.83
N SER A 181 25.99 18.91 -1.53
CA SER A 181 25.82 20.15 -0.78
C SER A 181 27.14 20.79 -0.32
N ASN A 182 27.04 21.97 0.30
CA ASN A 182 28.09 22.49 1.18
C ASN A 182 28.28 21.56 2.38
N ALA A 183 29.41 21.70 3.09
CA ALA A 183 29.57 21.16 4.42
C ALA A 183 29.05 22.14 5.48
N ILE A 184 28.47 21.59 6.54
CA ILE A 184 28.10 22.31 7.78
C ILE A 184 28.83 21.70 8.96
N GLU A 185 29.00 22.49 10.02
CA GLU A 185 29.62 22.05 11.27
C GLU A 185 28.67 22.33 12.44
N PHE A 186 28.67 21.41 13.42
CA PHE A 186 27.90 21.57 14.64
C PHE A 186 28.54 20.80 15.79
N GLU A 187 28.18 21.14 17.03
CA GLU A 187 28.65 20.49 18.24
C GLU A 187 27.50 19.76 18.93
N VAL A 188 27.71 18.49 19.27
CA VAL A 188 26.84 17.74 20.17
C VAL A 188 27.47 17.65 21.54
N VAL A 189 26.76 18.11 22.57
CA VAL A 189 27.20 18.09 23.97
C VAL A 189 26.40 17.04 24.75
N PRO A 190 26.93 16.56 25.91
CA PRO A 190 26.17 15.67 26.76
C PRO A 190 24.80 16.29 27.14
N ALA A 191 23.77 15.49 27.18
CA ALA A 191 22.50 15.88 27.76
C ALA A 191 22.62 15.89 29.28
N ASP A 192 22.20 16.99 29.92
CA ASP A 192 22.06 17.00 31.37
C ASP A 192 20.71 16.43 31.81
N SER A 193 20.64 15.82 32.99
CA SER A 193 19.43 15.16 33.47
C SER A 193 18.27 16.13 33.75
N ALA A 194 18.55 17.39 34.06
CA ALA A 194 17.50 18.40 34.29
C ALA A 194 16.84 18.78 32.98
N TRP A 195 17.62 19.01 31.93
CA TRP A 195 17.11 19.28 30.60
C TRP A 195 16.30 18.10 30.07
N SER A 196 16.78 16.84 30.17
CA SER A 196 16.08 15.66 29.70
C SER A 196 14.75 15.47 30.41
N LYS A 197 14.68 15.64 31.73
CA LYS A 197 13.43 15.58 32.50
C LYS A 197 12.46 16.68 32.13
N GLN A 198 12.93 17.91 31.95
CA GLN A 198 12.09 19.03 31.53
C GLN A 198 11.53 18.81 30.13
N THR A 199 12.37 18.37 29.19
CA THR A 199 11.97 18.07 27.79
C THR A 199 10.93 16.95 27.73
N LEU A 200 11.15 15.87 28.49
CA LEU A 200 10.17 14.78 28.62
C LEU A 200 8.85 15.28 29.18
N ALA A 201 8.88 16.06 30.28
CA ALA A 201 7.67 16.57 30.92
C ALA A 201 6.87 17.51 29.98
N GLN A 202 7.56 18.33 29.21
CA GLN A 202 6.94 19.22 28.22
C GLN A 202 6.28 18.41 27.10
N ALA A 203 6.98 17.44 26.51
CA ALA A 203 6.44 16.57 25.48
C ALA A 203 5.22 15.79 25.99
N ALA A 204 5.30 15.18 27.17
CA ALA A 204 4.20 14.45 27.80
C ALA A 204 3.00 15.38 28.06
N SER A 205 3.21 16.60 28.54
CA SER A 205 2.14 17.57 28.77
C SER A 205 1.37 17.95 27.49
N VAL A 206 2.08 18.12 26.36
CA VAL A 206 1.46 18.37 25.06
C VAL A 206 0.61 17.17 24.63
N LEU A 207 1.15 15.95 24.80
CA LEU A 207 0.48 14.71 24.40
C LEU A 207 -0.73 14.39 25.28
N ASP A 208 -0.74 14.80 26.55
CA ASP A 208 -1.85 14.62 27.49
C ASP A 208 -2.93 15.72 27.36
N SER A 209 -2.62 16.78 26.64
CA SER A 209 -3.53 17.90 26.41
C SER A 209 -4.71 17.49 25.51
N ARG A 210 -5.90 18.01 25.81
CA ARG A 210 -7.08 17.92 24.93
C ARG A 210 -7.08 18.97 23.82
N ASP A 211 -6.15 19.91 23.85
CA ASP A 211 -6.02 20.95 22.85
C ASP A 211 -5.50 20.35 21.53
N ARG A 212 -6.37 20.30 20.53
CA ARG A 212 -6.03 19.79 19.19
C ARG A 212 -5.13 20.76 18.39
N SER A 213 -4.97 22.00 18.84
CA SER A 213 -4.07 22.99 18.23
C SER A 213 -2.61 22.78 18.63
N ALA A 214 -2.36 22.04 19.71
CA ALA A 214 -1.00 21.72 20.16
C ALA A 214 -0.25 20.89 19.10
N ASP A 215 1.01 21.20 18.89
CA ASP A 215 1.87 20.45 17.95
C ASP A 215 2.26 19.08 18.53
N ARG A 216 1.30 18.17 18.50
CA ARG A 216 1.44 16.79 19.00
C ARG A 216 2.54 16.03 18.24
N ARG A 217 2.63 16.23 16.92
CA ARG A 217 3.63 15.55 16.10
C ARG A 217 5.05 15.91 16.51
N SER A 218 5.33 17.20 16.75
CA SER A 218 6.64 17.60 17.29
C SER A 218 6.92 17.00 18.67
N ALA A 219 5.91 16.92 19.55
CA ALA A 219 6.07 16.30 20.85
C ALA A 219 6.39 14.80 20.79
N CYS A 220 5.72 14.05 19.90
CA CYS A 220 6.02 12.62 19.66
C CYS A 220 7.45 12.44 19.13
N ARG A 221 7.91 13.28 18.21
CA ARG A 221 9.27 13.22 17.66
C ARG A 221 10.32 13.52 18.74
N VAL A 222 10.08 14.53 19.58
CA VAL A 222 10.95 14.81 20.75
C VAL A 222 11.05 13.59 21.66
N LEU A 223 9.92 12.97 21.99
CA LEU A 223 9.88 11.76 22.83
C LEU A 223 10.66 10.60 22.19
N ARG A 224 10.50 10.38 20.89
CA ARG A 224 11.20 9.34 20.11
C ARG A 224 12.72 9.45 20.24
N PHE A 225 13.26 10.65 20.06
CA PHE A 225 14.70 10.85 19.94
C PHE A 225 15.41 11.19 21.27
N LEU A 226 14.68 11.44 22.35
CA LEU A 226 15.26 11.81 23.65
C LEU A 226 16.19 10.74 24.22
N GLY A 227 15.91 9.44 23.94
CA GLY A 227 16.81 8.31 24.17
C GLY A 227 17.14 8.01 25.63
N THR A 228 16.36 8.49 26.62
CA THR A 228 16.53 8.20 28.06
C THR A 228 15.65 7.03 28.50
N GLU A 229 15.99 6.41 29.64
CA GLU A 229 15.17 5.34 30.22
C GLU A 229 13.73 5.80 30.53
N GLU A 230 13.57 7.02 31.01
CA GLU A 230 12.25 7.60 31.31
C GLU A 230 11.43 7.81 30.01
N ALA A 231 12.10 8.23 28.92
CA ALA A 231 11.45 8.35 27.61
C ALA A 231 10.99 6.99 27.11
N VAL A 232 11.78 5.93 27.28
CA VAL A 232 11.38 4.56 26.92
C VAL A 232 10.12 4.13 27.69
N ARG A 233 10.07 4.37 28.99
CA ARG A 233 8.87 4.05 29.79
C ARG A 233 7.63 4.82 29.32
N GLU A 234 7.81 6.09 28.94
CA GLU A 234 6.72 6.91 28.40
C GLU A 234 6.27 6.43 27.00
N LEU A 235 7.20 6.03 26.12
CA LEU A 235 6.89 5.44 24.82
C LEU A 235 6.06 4.14 24.96
N VAL A 236 6.52 3.23 25.86
CA VAL A 236 5.79 1.98 26.13
C VAL A 236 4.37 2.26 26.63
N LYS A 237 4.21 3.20 27.57
CA LYS A 237 2.90 3.60 28.10
C LYS A 237 1.95 4.13 27.03
N ARG A 238 2.48 4.85 26.01
CA ARG A 238 1.70 5.49 24.95
C ARG A 238 1.37 4.56 23.78
N LEU A 239 2.01 3.42 23.69
CA LEU A 239 1.72 2.42 22.66
C LEU A 239 0.44 1.61 23.02
N ASP A 240 -0.58 2.30 23.49
CA ASP A 240 -1.85 1.75 23.99
C ASP A 240 -3.04 2.01 23.03
N GLY A 241 -2.77 2.51 21.82
CA GLY A 241 -3.76 2.78 20.79
C GLY A 241 -4.57 4.07 20.95
N ARG A 242 -4.37 4.84 22.04
CA ARG A 242 -5.12 6.10 22.23
C ARG A 242 -4.78 7.17 21.21
N ASP A 243 -3.58 7.11 20.66
CA ASP A 243 -3.06 8.06 19.68
C ASP A 243 -3.08 7.53 18.23
N ALA A 244 -3.78 6.43 17.94
CA ALA A 244 -3.78 5.74 16.64
C ALA A 244 -4.06 6.66 15.44
N ASN A 245 -4.90 7.69 15.60
CA ASN A 245 -5.25 8.64 14.53
C ASN A 245 -4.43 9.95 14.58
N SER A 246 -3.43 10.05 15.44
CA SER A 246 -2.67 11.31 15.63
C SER A 246 -1.37 11.36 14.80
N GLY A 247 -0.97 10.26 14.18
CA GLY A 247 0.34 10.09 13.53
C GLY A 247 1.50 9.89 14.51
N CYS A 248 1.24 9.88 15.83
CA CYS A 248 2.24 9.65 16.87
C CYS A 248 2.59 8.15 17.04
N GLU A 249 1.73 7.27 16.64
CA GLU A 249 1.90 5.82 16.80
C GLU A 249 3.21 5.32 16.14
N PHE A 250 3.48 5.78 14.93
CA PHE A 250 4.75 5.49 14.25
C PHE A 250 5.97 6.05 14.98
N GLU A 251 5.85 7.23 15.60
CA GLU A 251 6.96 7.81 16.36
C GLU A 251 7.24 6.99 17.64
N TYR A 252 6.20 6.44 18.27
CA TYR A 252 6.35 5.55 19.43
C TYR A 252 6.97 4.20 19.03
N ASP A 253 6.50 3.61 17.95
CA ASP A 253 7.03 2.37 17.37
C ASP A 253 8.51 2.51 17.04
N PHE A 254 8.88 3.48 16.20
CA PHE A 254 10.27 3.72 15.83
C PHE A 254 11.14 4.14 17.02
N GLY A 255 10.59 4.89 17.98
CA GLY A 255 11.29 5.25 19.21
C GLY A 255 11.70 4.04 20.04
N LEU A 256 10.84 3.04 20.14
CA LEU A 256 11.13 1.78 20.84
C LEU A 256 12.08 0.90 20.03
N ARG A 257 11.88 0.75 18.72
CA ARG A 257 12.78 -0.06 17.86
C ARG A 257 14.19 0.50 17.81
N SER A 258 14.34 1.82 17.87
CA SER A 258 15.63 2.51 17.83
C SER A 258 16.29 2.71 19.20
N THR A 259 15.64 2.33 20.30
CA THR A 259 16.14 2.63 21.63
C THR A 259 17.48 1.96 21.96
N PRO A 260 18.44 2.68 22.58
CA PRO A 260 19.64 2.06 23.14
C PRO A 260 19.33 1.22 24.41
N HIS A 261 18.15 1.43 25.04
CA HIS A 261 17.72 0.74 26.25
C HIS A 261 16.79 -0.44 25.98
N ARG A 262 17.13 -1.27 24.98
CA ARG A 262 16.30 -2.38 24.51
C ARG A 262 15.85 -3.34 25.62
N ALA A 263 16.74 -3.71 26.51
CA ALA A 263 16.42 -4.61 27.62
C ALA A 263 15.38 -4.01 28.58
N LEU A 264 15.48 -2.69 28.86
CA LEU A 264 14.47 -1.99 29.66
C LEU A 264 13.12 -1.95 28.92
N ALA A 265 13.14 -1.66 27.62
CA ALA A 265 11.90 -1.62 26.81
C ALA A 265 11.16 -2.97 26.86
N VAL A 266 11.87 -4.08 26.63
CA VAL A 266 11.31 -5.43 26.73
C VAL A 266 10.73 -5.71 28.12
N ALA A 267 11.51 -5.43 29.19
CA ALA A 267 11.05 -5.67 30.56
C ALA A 267 9.79 -4.86 30.92
N GLU A 268 9.74 -3.60 30.48
CA GLU A 268 8.58 -2.72 30.73
C GLU A 268 7.35 -3.15 29.92
N MET A 269 7.55 -3.53 28.66
CA MET A 269 6.47 -4.06 27.82
C MET A 269 5.95 -5.41 28.34
N GLU A 270 6.82 -6.31 28.79
CA GLU A 270 6.40 -7.58 29.43
C GLU A 270 5.61 -7.36 30.72
N ARG A 271 6.01 -6.36 31.51
CA ARG A 271 5.25 -5.96 32.72
C ARG A 271 3.87 -5.45 32.33
N GLN A 272 3.79 -4.60 31.31
CA GLN A 272 2.52 -4.05 30.81
C GLN A 272 1.63 -5.13 30.19
N LEU A 273 2.22 -6.08 29.45
CA LEU A 273 1.50 -7.24 28.93
C LEU A 273 0.80 -8.03 30.04
N GLY A 274 1.43 -8.19 31.20
CA GLY A 274 0.84 -8.87 32.36
C GLY A 274 -0.17 -8.05 33.18
N ALA A 275 -0.18 -6.72 33.05
CA ALA A 275 -1.07 -5.84 33.85
C ALA A 275 -2.49 -5.81 33.28
N PRO A 276 -3.55 -6.17 34.06
CA PRO A 276 -4.93 -6.26 33.56
C PRO A 276 -5.48 -4.93 33.04
N GLU A 277 -5.12 -3.82 33.66
CA GLU A 277 -5.61 -2.47 33.37
C GLU A 277 -5.00 -1.82 32.13
N GLN A 278 -3.93 -2.42 31.57
CA GLN A 278 -3.21 -1.87 30.42
C GLN A 278 -3.67 -2.51 29.12
N PRO A 279 -4.17 -1.74 28.14
CA PRO A 279 -4.49 -2.27 26.82
C PRO A 279 -3.20 -2.66 26.08
N VAL A 280 -3.33 -3.65 25.20
CA VAL A 280 -2.23 -4.15 24.36
C VAL A 280 -2.71 -4.15 22.92
N THR A 281 -2.06 -3.36 22.07
CA THR A 281 -2.35 -3.25 20.65
C THR A 281 -1.54 -4.27 19.84
N GLU A 282 -1.90 -4.47 18.58
CA GLU A 282 -1.14 -5.31 17.65
C GLU A 282 0.29 -4.78 17.51
N GLU A 283 0.43 -3.45 17.35
CA GLU A 283 1.73 -2.81 17.24
C GLU A 283 2.58 -3.01 18.51
N PHE A 284 1.96 -2.95 19.69
CA PHE A 284 2.65 -3.26 20.94
C PHE A 284 3.27 -4.67 20.91
N ILE A 285 2.52 -5.68 20.47
CA ILE A 285 3.03 -7.06 20.39
C ILE A 285 4.12 -7.19 19.32
N ASN A 286 3.95 -6.55 18.16
CA ASN A 286 4.94 -6.55 17.08
C ASN A 286 6.26 -5.91 17.52
N VAL A 287 6.22 -4.78 18.23
CA VAL A 287 7.41 -4.12 18.80
C VAL A 287 8.07 -5.00 19.84
N LEU A 288 7.28 -5.57 20.77
CA LEU A 288 7.80 -6.45 21.81
C LEU A 288 8.48 -7.70 21.22
N ALA A 289 7.86 -8.31 20.22
CA ALA A 289 8.43 -9.46 19.50
C ALA A 289 9.73 -9.09 18.78
N PHE A 290 9.76 -7.94 18.10
CA PHE A 290 10.97 -7.43 17.43
C PHE A 290 12.12 -7.17 18.41
N LEU A 291 11.87 -6.43 19.48
CA LEU A 291 12.89 -6.13 20.47
C LEU A 291 13.44 -7.40 21.14
N SER A 292 12.56 -8.34 21.45
CA SER A 292 12.92 -9.64 22.03
C SER A 292 13.69 -10.52 21.05
N PHE A 293 13.32 -10.51 19.78
CA PHE A 293 14.07 -11.19 18.72
C PHE A 293 15.50 -10.61 18.61
N MET A 294 15.64 -9.30 18.60
CA MET A 294 16.94 -8.62 18.53
C MET A 294 17.86 -8.91 19.73
N GLN A 295 17.32 -9.38 20.85
CA GLN A 295 18.12 -9.84 22.01
C GLN A 295 18.64 -11.27 21.88
N GLN A 296 18.14 -12.05 20.92
CA GLN A 296 18.48 -13.46 20.75
C GLN A 296 19.71 -13.57 19.86
N ASN A 297 20.84 -13.16 20.06
CA ASN A 297 22.10 -13.38 19.33
C ASN A 297 21.98 -14.14 17.98
N VAL A 298 20.99 -13.75 17.16
CA VAL A 298 20.77 -14.31 15.83
C VAL A 298 21.84 -13.72 14.91
N ALA A 299 22.48 -14.55 14.09
CA ALA A 299 23.46 -14.06 13.14
C ALA A 299 22.82 -13.01 12.20
N PRO A 300 23.48 -11.87 11.95
CA PRO A 300 22.92 -10.83 11.09
C PRO A 300 22.64 -11.37 9.68
N LEU A 301 21.66 -10.78 8.99
CA LEU A 301 21.42 -11.07 7.58
C LEU A 301 22.67 -10.69 6.76
N PRO A 302 23.07 -11.53 5.80
CA PRO A 302 24.09 -11.12 4.84
C PRO A 302 23.59 -9.91 4.04
N PRO A 303 24.48 -9.11 3.46
CA PRO A 303 24.05 -8.03 2.54
C PRO A 303 23.12 -8.58 1.44
N TYR A 304 22.14 -7.76 1.03
CA TYR A 304 21.29 -8.12 -0.09
C TYR A 304 22.15 -8.33 -1.35
N PRO A 305 21.98 -9.45 -2.08
CA PRO A 305 22.86 -9.76 -3.20
C PRO A 305 22.62 -8.85 -4.40
N GLU A 306 23.68 -8.57 -5.15
CA GLU A 306 23.58 -7.88 -6.44
C GLU A 306 22.78 -8.72 -7.46
N GLN A 307 22.12 -8.03 -8.40
CA GLN A 307 21.33 -8.70 -9.43
C GLN A 307 22.20 -9.66 -10.26
N GLY A 308 21.79 -10.93 -10.35
CA GLY A 308 22.44 -11.96 -11.17
C GLY A 308 23.27 -12.99 -10.40
N ASP A 309 23.45 -12.85 -9.08
CA ASP A 309 24.10 -13.87 -8.24
C ASP A 309 23.07 -14.78 -7.57
N GLU A 310 22.66 -15.85 -8.27
CA GLU A 310 21.64 -16.80 -7.79
C GLU A 310 22.04 -17.51 -6.49
N ASP A 311 23.34 -17.82 -6.29
CA ASP A 311 23.81 -18.51 -5.09
C ASP A 311 23.77 -17.56 -3.87
N ALA A 312 24.15 -16.30 -4.06
CA ALA A 312 24.03 -15.29 -3.01
C ALA A 312 22.57 -15.00 -2.66
N VAL A 313 21.67 -14.93 -3.65
CA VAL A 313 20.21 -14.80 -3.44
C VAL A 313 19.67 -15.97 -2.61
N LYS A 314 20.06 -17.19 -2.94
CA LYS A 314 19.64 -18.39 -2.20
C LYS A 314 20.15 -18.38 -0.76
N LEU A 315 21.41 -18.00 -0.54
CA LEU A 315 22.00 -17.88 0.79
C LEU A 315 21.27 -16.84 1.63
N TRP A 316 21.02 -15.66 1.04
CA TRP A 316 20.27 -14.56 1.67
C TRP A 316 18.85 -15.01 2.04
N ARG A 317 18.13 -15.65 1.10
CA ARG A 317 16.77 -16.14 1.34
C ARG A 317 16.72 -17.15 2.48
N ASN A 318 17.64 -18.10 2.53
CA ASN A 318 17.71 -19.09 3.63
C ASN A 318 18.00 -18.43 5.01
N ALA A 319 18.78 -17.36 5.02
CA ALA A 319 19.03 -16.58 6.25
C ALA A 319 17.78 -15.79 6.65
N TYR A 320 17.13 -15.16 5.71
CA TYR A 320 15.89 -14.40 5.89
C TYR A 320 14.75 -15.30 6.41
N ASP A 321 14.51 -16.44 5.77
CA ASP A 321 13.50 -17.41 6.21
C ASP A 321 13.73 -17.90 7.64
N ARG A 322 15.00 -18.12 8.02
CA ARG A 322 15.38 -18.48 9.39
C ARG A 322 15.08 -17.35 10.37
N HIS A 323 15.37 -16.10 10.03
CA HIS A 323 15.04 -14.94 10.84
C HIS A 323 13.54 -14.83 11.06
N TRP A 324 12.75 -14.99 10.00
CA TRP A 324 11.30 -14.98 10.07
C TRP A 324 10.74 -16.09 10.94
N ALA A 325 11.28 -17.31 10.84
CA ALA A 325 10.86 -18.42 11.69
C ALA A 325 11.07 -18.12 13.18
N ILE A 326 12.24 -17.57 13.56
CA ILE A 326 12.54 -17.20 14.94
C ILE A 326 11.65 -16.03 15.43
N TYR A 327 11.44 -15.03 14.57
CA TYR A 327 10.57 -13.90 14.88
C TYR A 327 9.12 -14.37 15.09
N ASN A 328 8.58 -15.18 14.18
CA ASN A 328 7.22 -15.71 14.28
C ASN A 328 7.02 -16.58 15.53
N GLU A 329 8.00 -17.38 15.91
CA GLU A 329 7.96 -18.14 17.17
C GLU A 329 7.95 -17.21 18.39
N THR A 330 8.70 -16.10 18.33
CA THR A 330 8.70 -15.08 19.37
C THR A 330 7.34 -14.36 19.45
N LEU A 331 6.76 -14.03 18.29
CA LEU A 331 5.44 -13.41 18.17
C LEU A 331 4.35 -14.34 18.74
N LYS A 332 4.37 -15.62 18.35
CA LYS A 332 3.46 -16.66 18.86
C LYS A 332 3.51 -16.76 20.38
N ARG A 333 4.70 -16.82 20.95
CA ARG A 333 4.87 -16.85 22.42
C ARG A 333 4.20 -15.67 23.12
N TYR A 334 4.29 -14.45 22.55
CA TYR A 334 3.62 -13.28 23.14
C TYR A 334 2.11 -13.28 22.90
N ALA A 335 1.63 -13.78 21.77
CA ALA A 335 0.21 -14.00 21.54
C ALA A 335 -0.39 -14.99 22.55
N GLU A 336 0.30 -16.10 22.86
CA GLU A 336 -0.10 -17.06 23.89
C GLU A 336 -0.12 -16.42 25.29
N ARG A 337 0.86 -15.56 25.61
CA ARG A 337 0.85 -14.81 26.89
C ARG A 337 -0.30 -13.81 26.95
N LEU A 338 -0.63 -13.12 25.85
CA LEU A 338 -1.79 -12.25 25.79
C LEU A 338 -3.09 -13.04 25.96
N ALA A 339 -3.21 -14.20 25.31
CA ALA A 339 -4.38 -15.07 25.44
C ALA A 339 -4.68 -15.44 26.90
N ALA A 340 -3.64 -15.70 27.69
CA ALA A 340 -3.78 -16.05 29.11
C ALA A 340 -4.37 -14.92 29.97
N VAL A 341 -4.24 -13.65 29.57
CA VAL A 341 -4.68 -12.47 30.34
C VAL A 341 -5.76 -11.64 29.65
N VAL A 342 -6.15 -11.97 28.41
CA VAL A 342 -7.01 -11.13 27.57
C VAL A 342 -8.37 -10.83 28.20
N PHE A 343 -8.99 -11.80 28.87
CA PHE A 343 -10.31 -11.59 29.49
C PHE A 343 -10.26 -10.64 30.71
N ALA A 344 -9.15 -10.61 31.44
CA ALA A 344 -8.95 -9.63 32.50
C ALA A 344 -8.73 -8.23 31.91
N LYS A 345 -7.96 -8.14 30.83
CA LYS A 345 -7.70 -6.90 30.09
C LYS A 345 -8.95 -6.32 29.43
N GLU A 346 -9.83 -7.17 28.92
CA GLU A 346 -11.06 -6.76 28.24
C GLU A 346 -11.95 -5.88 29.12
N LYS A 347 -12.13 -6.27 30.38
CA LYS A 347 -12.95 -5.49 31.33
C LYS A 347 -12.41 -4.08 31.59
N ALA A 348 -11.08 -3.93 31.57
CA ALA A 348 -10.41 -2.67 31.88
C ALA A 348 -10.11 -1.84 30.60
N ALA A 349 -9.86 -2.49 29.47
CA ALA A 349 -9.26 -1.88 28.28
C ALA A 349 -10.17 -1.82 27.04
N ARG A 350 -11.50 -1.96 27.20
CA ARG A 350 -12.48 -1.81 26.11
C ARG A 350 -12.24 -2.75 24.92
N ALA A 351 -11.88 -3.98 25.19
CA ALA A 351 -11.68 -5.05 24.20
C ALA A 351 -10.53 -4.86 23.18
N VAL A 352 -9.72 -3.81 23.28
CA VAL A 352 -8.57 -3.59 22.38
C VAL A 352 -7.62 -4.79 22.39
N SER A 353 -7.34 -5.37 23.55
CA SER A 353 -6.45 -6.53 23.66
C SER A 353 -7.06 -7.81 23.08
N LEU A 354 -8.38 -7.93 23.08
CA LEU A 354 -9.09 -9.05 22.44
C LEU A 354 -9.05 -8.93 20.91
N GLU A 355 -9.26 -7.74 20.37
CA GLU A 355 -9.09 -7.44 18.95
C GLU A 355 -7.67 -7.78 18.49
N THR A 356 -6.67 -7.34 19.25
CA THR A 356 -5.25 -7.64 18.99
C THR A 356 -4.99 -9.15 18.98
N LEU A 357 -5.50 -9.89 19.96
CA LEU A 357 -5.30 -11.33 20.00
C LEU A 357 -5.89 -12.03 18.77
N ILE A 358 -7.06 -11.59 18.31
CA ILE A 358 -7.71 -12.15 17.13
C ILE A 358 -6.91 -11.84 15.86
N SER A 359 -6.42 -10.61 15.74
CA SER A 359 -5.56 -10.19 14.64
C SER A 359 -4.24 -10.98 14.56
N LEU A 360 -3.65 -11.29 15.71
CA LEU A 360 -2.42 -12.06 15.83
C LEU A 360 -2.63 -13.58 15.78
N HIS A 361 -3.85 -14.05 15.92
CA HIS A 361 -4.13 -15.47 15.78
C HIS A 361 -3.89 -15.85 14.33
N PRO A 362 -2.85 -16.64 14.01
CA PRO A 362 -2.76 -17.17 12.67
C PRO A 362 -4.05 -17.96 12.44
N SER A 363 -4.79 -17.61 11.39
CA SER A 363 -5.90 -18.42 10.93
C SER A 363 -5.41 -19.86 10.91
N PRO A 364 -6.04 -20.80 11.62
CA PRO A 364 -5.47 -22.11 11.79
C PRO A 364 -5.30 -22.74 10.42
N ALA A 365 -4.06 -22.75 9.98
CA ALA A 365 -3.67 -23.46 8.79
C ALA A 365 -4.08 -24.90 8.96
N LEU A 366 -5.02 -25.39 8.14
CA LEU A 366 -5.16 -26.78 7.65
C LEU A 366 -4.97 -27.95 8.66
N SER A 367 -4.58 -27.72 9.90
CA SER A 367 -4.48 -28.77 10.90
C SER A 367 -5.83 -28.96 11.58
N LYS A 368 -6.26 -30.21 11.72
CA LYS A 368 -7.43 -30.55 12.53
C LYS A 368 -7.20 -29.98 13.93
N LYS A 369 -8.03 -29.01 14.33
CA LYS A 369 -7.99 -28.42 15.67
C LYS A 369 -8.21 -29.51 16.72
N THR A 370 -7.45 -29.43 17.79
CA THR A 370 -7.73 -30.25 18.97
C THR A 370 -9.04 -29.81 19.63
N PRO A 371 -9.69 -30.67 20.42
CA PRO A 371 -10.88 -30.26 21.20
C PRO A 371 -10.63 -29.03 22.08
N GLU A 372 -9.42 -28.93 22.67
CA GLU A 372 -8.99 -27.83 23.53
C GLU A 372 -8.85 -26.52 22.74
N GLU A 373 -8.27 -26.55 21.55
CA GLU A 373 -8.17 -25.39 20.65
C GLU A 373 -9.56 -24.91 20.21
N THR A 374 -10.46 -25.83 19.88
CA THR A 374 -11.85 -25.54 19.53
C THR A 374 -12.59 -24.88 20.69
N GLN A 375 -12.38 -25.39 21.92
CA GLN A 375 -13.01 -24.81 23.11
C GLN A 375 -12.48 -23.40 23.41
N ALA A 376 -11.17 -23.17 23.29
CA ALA A 376 -10.54 -21.86 23.46
C ALA A 376 -11.07 -20.85 22.44
N GLU A 377 -11.18 -21.24 21.17
CA GLU A 377 -11.74 -20.41 20.10
C GLU A 377 -13.20 -20.04 20.36
N ASN A 378 -14.03 -21.00 20.77
CA ASN A 378 -15.44 -20.73 21.10
C ASN A 378 -15.57 -19.79 22.30
N ALA A 379 -14.69 -19.91 23.30
CA ALA A 379 -14.67 -19.00 24.45
C ALA A 379 -14.26 -17.57 24.02
N LEU A 380 -13.24 -17.46 23.15
CA LEU A 380 -12.79 -16.19 22.59
C LEU A 380 -13.90 -15.54 21.74
N LYS A 381 -14.57 -16.31 20.88
CA LYS A 381 -15.71 -15.87 20.08
C LYS A 381 -16.85 -15.35 20.97
N GLY A 382 -17.23 -16.07 22.00
CA GLY A 382 -18.27 -15.65 22.96
C GLY A 382 -17.91 -14.35 23.68
N ALA A 383 -16.66 -14.19 24.08
CA ALA A 383 -16.16 -12.96 24.71
C ALA A 383 -16.18 -11.77 23.75
N LEU A 384 -15.76 -11.99 22.50
CA LEU A 384 -15.78 -10.96 21.46
C LEU A 384 -17.21 -10.49 21.16
N VAL A 385 -18.17 -11.41 20.99
CA VAL A 385 -19.58 -11.08 20.78
C VAL A 385 -20.13 -10.24 21.97
N SER A 386 -19.76 -10.60 23.20
CA SER A 386 -20.18 -9.88 24.41
C SER A 386 -19.60 -8.46 24.46
N ALA A 387 -18.34 -8.29 24.04
CA ALA A 387 -17.63 -7.02 24.06
C ALA A 387 -17.88 -6.15 22.81
N PHE A 388 -18.45 -6.71 21.75
CA PHE A 388 -18.55 -6.10 20.43
C PHE A 388 -19.17 -4.69 20.44
N LYS A 389 -20.19 -4.49 21.28
CA LYS A 389 -20.88 -3.19 21.44
C LYS A 389 -19.96 -2.07 21.99
N ASP A 390 -18.88 -2.44 22.67
CA ASP A 390 -17.95 -1.54 23.34
C ASP A 390 -16.68 -1.28 22.49
N LEU A 391 -16.54 -1.99 21.35
CA LEU A 391 -15.47 -1.74 20.38
C LEU A 391 -15.62 -0.37 19.72
N PRO A 392 -14.51 0.30 19.36
CA PRO A 392 -14.55 1.46 18.47
C PRO A 392 -15.23 1.16 17.13
N ALA A 393 -15.86 2.18 16.51
CA ALA A 393 -16.59 2.01 15.25
C ALA A 393 -15.74 1.41 14.11
N ASP A 394 -14.47 1.78 14.04
CA ASP A 394 -13.55 1.24 13.01
C ASP A 394 -13.24 -0.25 13.26
N ALA A 395 -13.05 -0.66 14.51
CA ALA A 395 -12.87 -2.06 14.87
C ALA A 395 -14.14 -2.87 14.57
N GLN A 396 -15.32 -2.34 14.93
CA GLN A 396 -16.59 -2.96 14.56
C GLN A 396 -16.70 -3.15 13.05
N GLY A 397 -16.31 -2.13 12.27
CA GLY A 397 -16.30 -2.19 10.81
C GLY A 397 -15.41 -3.32 10.28
N ARG A 398 -14.16 -3.40 10.75
CA ARG A 398 -13.23 -4.47 10.36
C ARG A 398 -13.77 -5.87 10.65
N PHE A 399 -14.35 -6.08 11.82
CA PHE A 399 -14.97 -7.37 12.15
C PHE A 399 -16.17 -7.69 11.25
N LEU A 400 -17.03 -6.72 10.99
CA LEU A 400 -18.18 -6.95 10.12
C LEU A 400 -17.81 -7.13 8.67
N GLU A 401 -16.70 -6.58 8.22
CA GLU A 401 -16.25 -6.67 6.82
C GLU A 401 -15.34 -7.89 6.58
N TYR A 402 -14.25 -8.00 7.34
CA TYR A 402 -13.18 -8.96 7.05
C TYR A 402 -13.11 -10.15 8.01
N GLN A 403 -13.64 -10.01 9.22
CA GLN A 403 -13.51 -11.02 10.28
C GLN A 403 -14.89 -11.52 10.76
N TRP A 404 -15.90 -11.40 9.90
CA TRP A 404 -17.26 -11.78 10.24
C TRP A 404 -17.41 -13.20 10.79
N PRO A 405 -16.72 -14.26 10.29
CA PRO A 405 -16.80 -15.61 10.83
C PRO A 405 -16.50 -15.71 12.32
N LEU A 406 -15.67 -14.81 12.85
CA LEU A 406 -15.31 -14.80 14.28
C LEU A 406 -16.45 -14.31 15.18
N VAL A 407 -17.40 -13.57 14.65
CA VAL A 407 -18.52 -13.00 15.40
C VAL A 407 -19.89 -13.42 14.87
N ALA A 408 -19.95 -14.12 13.73
CA ALA A 408 -21.18 -14.56 13.10
C ALA A 408 -21.96 -15.49 14.02
N SER A 409 -23.01 -14.96 14.65
CA SER A 409 -23.92 -15.72 15.49
C SER A 409 -25.26 -14.99 15.63
N PRO A 410 -26.37 -15.69 15.92
CA PRO A 410 -27.67 -15.06 16.16
C PRO A 410 -27.66 -14.04 17.32
N GLU A 411 -26.76 -14.20 18.29
CA GLU A 411 -26.57 -13.30 19.42
C GLU A 411 -26.10 -11.91 18.99
N MET A 412 -25.52 -11.78 17.78
CA MET A 412 -25.12 -10.49 17.20
C MET A 412 -26.32 -9.64 16.73
N LEU A 413 -27.48 -10.24 16.43
CA LEU A 413 -28.62 -9.49 15.88
C LEU A 413 -29.04 -8.25 16.69
N PRO A 414 -29.13 -8.28 18.04
CA PRO A 414 -29.44 -7.08 18.81
C PRO A 414 -28.39 -5.97 18.66
N VAL A 415 -27.12 -6.34 18.56
CA VAL A 415 -26.01 -5.38 18.38
C VAL A 415 -26.03 -4.79 16.98
N LEU A 416 -26.21 -5.62 15.96
CA LEU A 416 -26.32 -5.19 14.57
C LEU A 416 -27.48 -4.22 14.35
N ARG A 417 -28.67 -4.54 14.93
CA ARG A 417 -29.85 -3.64 14.90
C ARG A 417 -29.54 -2.29 15.52
N ARG A 418 -28.84 -2.27 16.64
CA ARG A 418 -28.43 -1.03 17.31
C ARG A 418 -27.47 -0.21 16.45
N ILE A 419 -26.48 -0.83 15.82
CA ILE A 419 -25.52 -0.18 14.91
C ILE A 419 -26.29 0.41 13.72
N TYR A 420 -27.15 -0.36 13.10
CA TYR A 420 -27.97 0.07 11.96
C TYR A 420 -28.88 1.25 12.30
N GLN A 421 -29.51 1.24 13.47
CA GLN A 421 -30.42 2.30 13.91
C GLN A 421 -29.70 3.59 14.35
N ASN A 422 -28.43 3.48 14.75
CA ASN A 422 -27.62 4.60 15.25
C ASN A 422 -26.34 4.74 14.44
N PRO A 423 -26.43 5.25 13.20
CA PRO A 423 -25.27 5.34 12.31
C PRO A 423 -24.16 6.21 12.92
N SER A 424 -22.94 5.70 12.87
CA SER A 424 -21.77 6.42 13.33
C SER A 424 -21.45 7.57 12.36
N LYS A 425 -21.10 8.72 12.92
CA LYS A 425 -20.57 9.85 12.12
C LYS A 425 -19.12 9.62 11.69
N GLU A 426 -18.42 8.72 12.39
CA GLU A 426 -16.99 8.44 12.15
C GLU A 426 -16.82 7.36 11.06
N ASN A 427 -17.77 6.43 10.94
CA ASN A 427 -17.76 5.38 9.95
C ASN A 427 -19.14 5.23 9.29
N ASN A 428 -19.32 5.87 8.15
CA ASN A 428 -20.59 5.88 7.41
C ASN A 428 -20.96 4.49 6.86
N MET A 429 -19.97 3.62 6.61
CA MET A 429 -20.19 2.29 6.04
C MET A 429 -20.68 1.28 7.09
N LEU A 430 -20.46 1.55 8.37
CA LEU A 430 -20.77 0.61 9.45
C LEU A 430 -22.24 0.20 9.49
N SER A 431 -23.17 1.12 9.19
CA SER A 431 -24.60 0.82 9.10
C SER A 431 -24.94 -0.11 7.94
N GLY A 432 -24.26 0.04 6.80
CA GLY A 432 -24.43 -0.83 5.63
C GLY A 432 -23.93 -2.24 5.92
N LEU A 433 -22.75 -2.35 6.54
CA LEU A 433 -22.22 -3.64 6.99
C LEU A 433 -23.16 -4.32 7.98
N ALA A 434 -23.68 -3.57 8.96
CA ALA A 434 -24.63 -4.11 9.91
C ALA A 434 -25.93 -4.61 9.24
N LEU A 435 -26.49 -3.86 8.27
CA LEU A 435 -27.65 -4.27 7.52
C LEU A 435 -27.39 -5.54 6.69
N ARG A 436 -26.23 -5.63 6.06
CA ARG A 436 -25.78 -6.82 5.35
C ARG A 436 -25.76 -8.04 6.28
N ARG A 437 -25.17 -7.91 7.46
CA ARG A 437 -25.08 -9.02 8.42
C ARG A 437 -26.42 -9.38 9.05
N ILE A 438 -27.35 -8.41 9.21
CA ILE A 438 -28.75 -8.71 9.55
C ILE A 438 -29.40 -9.53 8.44
N TYR A 439 -29.19 -9.15 7.17
CA TYR A 439 -29.72 -9.92 6.04
C TYR A 439 -29.21 -11.37 6.02
N GLU A 440 -27.92 -11.58 6.26
CA GLU A 440 -27.31 -12.92 6.29
C GLU A 440 -27.83 -13.78 7.45
N LEU A 441 -28.03 -13.19 8.64
CA LEU A 441 -28.53 -13.92 9.83
C LEU A 441 -30.06 -14.06 9.86
N SER A 442 -30.78 -13.14 9.24
CA SER A 442 -32.24 -13.07 9.24
C SER A 442 -32.72 -12.45 7.90
N PRO A 443 -32.78 -13.25 6.81
CA PRO A 443 -33.08 -12.73 5.47
C PRO A 443 -34.39 -11.95 5.37
N ASP A 444 -35.48 -12.43 6.02
CA ASP A 444 -36.79 -11.75 6.00
C ASP A 444 -36.74 -10.38 6.68
N GLU A 445 -36.01 -10.26 7.78
CA GLU A 445 -35.80 -8.98 8.45
C GLU A 445 -34.93 -8.06 7.57
N GLY A 446 -33.84 -8.59 7.01
CA GLY A 446 -32.96 -7.85 6.12
C GLY A 446 -33.70 -7.27 4.93
N ARG A 447 -34.48 -8.07 4.19
CA ARG A 447 -35.31 -7.58 3.07
C ARG A 447 -36.26 -6.45 3.49
N ARG A 448 -36.95 -6.60 4.61
CA ARG A 448 -37.82 -5.54 5.11
C ARG A 448 -37.08 -4.24 5.37
N LEU A 449 -35.90 -4.32 5.99
CA LEU A 449 -35.07 -3.14 6.28
C LEU A 449 -34.51 -2.48 5.01
N ILE A 450 -34.13 -3.26 3.98
CA ILE A 450 -33.73 -2.75 2.66
C ILE A 450 -34.84 -1.91 2.05
N ILE A 451 -36.06 -2.46 2.03
CA ILE A 451 -37.24 -1.76 1.51
C ILE A 451 -37.53 -0.47 2.29
N GLU A 452 -37.41 -0.51 3.61
CA GLU A 452 -37.53 0.68 4.46
C GLU A 452 -36.46 1.73 4.14
N GLU A 453 -35.21 1.32 3.93
CA GLU A 453 -34.15 2.25 3.53
C GLU A 453 -34.44 2.92 2.17
N MET A 454 -34.89 2.16 1.22
CA MET A 454 -35.23 2.71 -0.09
C MET A 454 -36.43 3.67 -0.07
N ARG A 455 -37.29 3.60 0.93
CA ARG A 455 -38.42 4.55 1.14
C ARG A 455 -37.98 5.90 1.71
N ARG A 456 -36.81 5.96 2.36
CA ARG A 456 -36.27 7.20 2.92
C ARG A 456 -35.67 8.10 1.83
N PRO A 457 -35.46 9.40 2.05
CA PRO A 457 -34.75 10.25 1.09
C PRO A 457 -33.37 9.67 0.79
N LEU A 458 -33.05 9.53 -0.50
CA LEU A 458 -31.74 9.08 -0.93
C LEU A 458 -30.68 10.16 -0.67
N THR A 459 -29.57 9.76 -0.12
CA THR A 459 -28.39 10.60 0.11
C THR A 459 -27.16 9.77 -0.22
N GLN A 460 -25.98 10.40 -0.39
CA GLN A 460 -24.74 9.65 -0.66
C GLN A 460 -24.47 8.61 0.43
N VAL A 461 -24.64 8.97 1.71
CA VAL A 461 -24.48 8.03 2.83
C VAL A 461 -25.40 6.82 2.73
N ARG A 462 -26.64 7.00 2.26
CA ARG A 462 -27.56 5.90 2.04
C ARG A 462 -27.19 5.01 0.87
N MET A 463 -26.64 5.62 -0.18
CA MET A 463 -26.13 4.84 -1.32
C MET A 463 -24.95 3.97 -0.87
N ASP A 464 -24.05 4.49 -0.04
CA ASP A 464 -22.96 3.70 0.52
C ASP A 464 -23.48 2.52 1.36
N VAL A 465 -24.52 2.75 2.16
CA VAL A 465 -25.19 1.69 2.95
C VAL A 465 -25.81 0.63 2.03
N LEU A 466 -26.56 1.03 1.04
CA LEU A 466 -27.22 0.10 0.10
C LEU A 466 -26.19 -0.64 -0.77
N GLY A 467 -25.06 0.00 -1.11
CA GLY A 467 -23.94 -0.59 -1.82
C GLY A 467 -23.28 -1.79 -1.12
N MET A 468 -23.46 -1.93 0.19
CA MET A 468 -22.94 -3.07 0.97
C MET A 468 -23.84 -4.32 0.91
N LEU A 469 -25.02 -4.23 0.30
CA LEU A 469 -25.98 -5.33 0.28
C LEU A 469 -25.75 -6.28 -0.90
N PRO A 470 -26.22 -7.54 -0.81
CA PRO A 470 -26.17 -8.48 -1.90
C PRO A 470 -26.89 -7.96 -3.15
N ASP A 471 -26.40 -8.40 -4.31
CA ASP A 471 -26.94 -8.06 -5.61
C ASP A 471 -28.09 -9.00 -5.94
N GLU A 472 -29.34 -8.58 -5.71
CA GLU A 472 -30.52 -9.37 -6.04
C GLU A 472 -31.68 -8.47 -6.47
N SER A 473 -32.51 -8.96 -7.40
CA SER A 473 -33.73 -8.25 -7.81
C SER A 473 -34.79 -8.34 -6.70
N LEU A 474 -35.36 -7.19 -6.35
CA LEU A 474 -36.38 -7.04 -5.32
C LEU A 474 -37.68 -6.46 -5.94
N PRO A 475 -38.69 -7.30 -6.30
CA PRO A 475 -39.93 -6.82 -6.92
C PRO A 475 -40.66 -5.77 -6.09
N GLU A 476 -40.48 -5.81 -4.77
CA GLU A 476 -41.10 -4.87 -3.84
C GLU A 476 -40.63 -3.43 -4.02
N VAL A 477 -39.48 -3.21 -4.67
CA VAL A 477 -38.92 -1.87 -4.88
C VAL A 477 -39.35 -1.28 -6.23
N ASP A 478 -39.92 -2.04 -7.14
CA ASP A 478 -40.36 -1.58 -8.46
C ASP A 478 -41.33 -0.39 -8.37
N SER A 479 -42.32 -0.47 -7.46
CA SER A 479 -43.25 0.63 -7.24
C SER A 479 -42.58 1.91 -6.72
N LEU A 480 -41.56 1.77 -5.88
CA LEU A 480 -40.79 2.90 -5.33
C LEU A 480 -39.92 3.54 -6.40
N VAL A 481 -39.31 2.71 -7.25
CA VAL A 481 -38.51 3.19 -8.39
C VAL A 481 -39.42 3.94 -9.38
N ALA A 482 -40.56 3.35 -9.73
CA ALA A 482 -41.52 3.98 -10.62
C ALA A 482 -42.08 5.30 -10.09
N GLU A 483 -42.46 5.36 -8.82
CA GLU A 483 -42.92 6.59 -8.15
C GLU A 483 -41.89 7.70 -8.19
N ARG A 484 -40.64 7.39 -7.83
CA ARG A 484 -39.55 8.39 -7.76
C ARG A 484 -39.11 8.89 -9.13
N ILE A 485 -39.06 8.03 -10.11
CA ILE A 485 -38.77 8.41 -11.52
C ILE A 485 -39.87 9.28 -12.09
N GLY A 486 -41.10 9.05 -11.70
CA GLY A 486 -42.25 9.86 -12.11
C GLY A 486 -42.31 11.25 -11.47
N ALA A 487 -41.52 11.50 -10.42
CA ALA A 487 -41.42 12.83 -9.80
C ALA A 487 -40.74 13.84 -10.73
N ASP A 488 -41.17 15.10 -10.70
CA ASP A 488 -40.62 16.17 -11.54
C ASP A 488 -39.12 16.42 -11.26
N THR A 489 -38.66 16.11 -10.07
CA THR A 489 -37.25 16.19 -9.66
C THR A 489 -36.85 14.88 -8.98
N PHE A 490 -36.05 14.05 -9.66
CA PHE A 490 -35.41 12.90 -9.02
C PHE A 490 -33.89 13.03 -9.18
N ASP A 491 -33.18 12.53 -8.16
CA ASP A 491 -31.74 12.48 -8.19
C ASP A 491 -31.30 11.22 -8.98
N ALA A 492 -30.95 11.44 -10.25
CA ALA A 492 -30.56 10.37 -11.14
C ALA A 492 -29.29 9.65 -10.67
N ASP A 493 -28.34 10.38 -10.08
CA ASP A 493 -27.07 9.83 -9.58
C ASP A 493 -27.29 8.83 -8.43
N LEU A 494 -28.36 9.01 -7.66
CA LEU A 494 -28.69 8.14 -6.55
C LEU A 494 -29.72 7.05 -6.91
N LEU A 495 -30.70 7.38 -7.71
CA LEU A 495 -31.81 6.46 -8.00
C LEU A 495 -31.46 5.39 -9.05
N LEU A 496 -30.74 5.75 -10.11
CA LEU A 496 -30.49 4.83 -11.22
C LEU A 496 -29.55 3.66 -10.85
N PRO A 497 -28.51 3.82 -10.03
CA PRO A 497 -27.74 2.68 -9.51
C PRO A 497 -28.58 1.72 -8.64
N LEU A 498 -29.58 2.22 -7.91
CA LEU A 498 -30.49 1.35 -7.17
C LEU A 498 -31.45 0.60 -8.10
N ALA A 499 -31.96 1.27 -9.13
CA ALA A 499 -32.79 0.63 -10.14
C ALA A 499 -32.03 -0.44 -10.91
N GLU A 500 -30.78 -0.17 -11.28
CA GLU A 500 -29.89 -1.15 -11.90
C GLU A 500 -29.76 -2.41 -11.03
N ARG A 501 -29.56 -2.24 -9.74
CA ARG A 501 -29.26 -3.35 -8.82
C ARG A 501 -30.49 -4.16 -8.43
N TYR A 502 -31.60 -3.48 -8.10
CA TYR A 502 -32.74 -4.12 -7.43
C TYR A 502 -34.03 -4.20 -8.27
N ALA A 503 -34.24 -3.32 -9.26
CA ALA A 503 -35.51 -3.30 -10.02
C ALA A 503 -35.63 -4.49 -10.95
N THR A 504 -36.87 -4.99 -11.09
CA THR A 504 -37.19 -6.05 -12.03
C THR A 504 -37.58 -5.50 -13.43
N ALA A 505 -37.84 -6.37 -14.39
CA ALA A 505 -38.31 -5.96 -15.70
C ALA A 505 -39.69 -5.25 -15.68
N ALA A 506 -40.46 -5.37 -14.59
CA ALA A 506 -41.80 -4.76 -14.48
C ALA A 506 -41.74 -3.22 -14.53
N VAL A 507 -40.62 -2.58 -14.12
CA VAL A 507 -40.49 -1.12 -14.15
C VAL A 507 -39.84 -0.60 -15.46
N SER A 508 -39.49 -1.49 -16.38
CA SER A 508 -38.81 -1.12 -17.64
C SER A 508 -39.57 -0.05 -18.46
N PRO A 509 -40.90 -0.09 -18.61
CA PRO A 509 -41.59 0.96 -19.36
C PRO A 509 -41.42 2.37 -18.79
N GLN A 510 -41.42 2.51 -17.44
CA GLN A 510 -41.23 3.80 -16.76
C GLN A 510 -39.80 4.28 -16.93
N LEU A 511 -38.83 3.38 -16.82
CA LEU A 511 -37.38 3.70 -17.00
C LEU A 511 -37.08 4.08 -18.46
N LYS A 512 -37.73 3.46 -19.46
CA LYS A 512 -37.62 3.85 -20.88
C LYS A 512 -38.11 5.28 -21.08
N ALA A 513 -39.30 5.61 -20.58
CA ALA A 513 -39.87 6.95 -20.71
C ALA A 513 -38.96 8.01 -19.98
N ALA A 514 -38.41 7.66 -18.86
CA ALA A 514 -37.45 8.53 -18.13
C ALA A 514 -36.16 8.73 -18.92
N TYR A 515 -35.60 7.67 -19.50
CA TYR A 515 -34.42 7.76 -20.35
C TYR A 515 -34.62 8.71 -21.53
N GLU A 516 -35.69 8.48 -22.33
CA GLU A 516 -36.04 9.32 -23.49
C GLU A 516 -36.17 10.79 -23.12
N LYS A 517 -36.81 11.10 -21.98
CA LYS A 517 -37.04 12.45 -21.51
C LYS A 517 -35.74 13.15 -21.05
N GLN A 518 -34.78 12.41 -20.54
CA GLN A 518 -33.66 12.97 -19.80
C GLN A 518 -32.25 12.67 -20.36
N VAL A 519 -32.13 11.78 -21.35
CA VAL A 519 -30.85 11.31 -21.88
C VAL A 519 -29.88 12.43 -22.23
N GLY A 520 -30.37 13.53 -22.83
CA GLY A 520 -29.53 14.69 -23.19
C GLY A 520 -29.02 15.53 -22.02
N ARG A 521 -29.50 15.26 -20.79
CA ARG A 521 -29.12 15.98 -19.57
C ARG A 521 -28.46 15.07 -18.51
N MET A 522 -28.45 13.77 -18.75
CA MET A 522 -27.88 12.79 -17.83
C MET A 522 -26.36 12.88 -17.81
N ALA A 523 -25.74 12.85 -16.64
CA ALA A 523 -24.31 12.60 -16.51
C ALA A 523 -23.94 11.18 -16.91
N CYS A 524 -22.65 10.89 -17.14
CA CYS A 524 -22.19 9.60 -17.67
C CYS A 524 -22.49 8.42 -16.73
N ALA A 525 -22.24 8.59 -15.42
CA ALA A 525 -22.43 7.52 -14.45
C ALA A 525 -23.91 7.10 -14.28
N PRO A 526 -24.89 8.01 -14.06
CA PRO A 526 -26.30 7.61 -14.02
C PRO A 526 -26.82 7.06 -15.35
N GLN A 527 -26.32 7.57 -16.48
CA GLN A 527 -26.65 6.97 -17.79
C GLN A 527 -26.15 5.54 -17.87
N SER A 528 -24.89 5.26 -17.46
CA SER A 528 -24.34 3.90 -17.50
C SER A 528 -25.13 2.92 -16.61
N ALA A 529 -25.54 3.34 -15.41
CA ALA A 529 -26.38 2.52 -14.54
C ALA A 529 -27.72 2.14 -15.19
N LEU A 530 -28.37 3.11 -15.86
CA LEU A 530 -29.62 2.84 -16.55
C LEU A 530 -29.44 1.92 -17.76
N LEU A 531 -28.36 2.10 -18.51
CA LEU A 531 -28.00 1.20 -19.63
C LEU A 531 -27.71 -0.22 -19.14
N ALA A 532 -26.99 -0.34 -18.02
CA ALA A 532 -26.73 -1.62 -17.38
C ALA A 532 -28.03 -2.32 -16.92
N TYR A 533 -28.97 -1.56 -16.35
CA TYR A 533 -30.31 -2.09 -16.05
C TYR A 533 -30.97 -2.68 -17.29
N PHE A 534 -31.02 -1.95 -18.41
CA PHE A 534 -31.64 -2.45 -19.64
C PHE A 534 -30.89 -3.67 -20.19
N LEU A 535 -29.58 -3.70 -20.16
CA LEU A 535 -28.79 -4.87 -20.57
C LEU A 535 -29.12 -6.10 -19.72
N ARG A 536 -29.41 -5.92 -18.41
CA ARG A 536 -29.82 -7.01 -17.54
C ARG A 536 -31.24 -7.53 -17.86
N VAL A 537 -32.20 -6.65 -18.12
CA VAL A 537 -33.61 -7.04 -18.27
C VAL A 537 -34.05 -7.19 -19.73
N GLU A 538 -33.47 -6.44 -20.67
CA GLU A 538 -33.75 -6.42 -22.10
C GLU A 538 -32.45 -6.26 -22.92
N PRO A 539 -31.60 -7.31 -23.03
CA PRO A 539 -30.24 -7.21 -23.55
C PRO A 539 -30.12 -6.52 -24.92
N ALA A 540 -30.94 -6.88 -25.88
CA ALA A 540 -30.87 -6.28 -27.22
C ALA A 540 -31.23 -4.78 -27.23
N TYR A 541 -32.24 -4.39 -26.47
CA TYR A 541 -32.60 -2.98 -26.30
C TYR A 541 -31.50 -2.19 -25.57
N GLY A 542 -30.92 -2.76 -24.50
CA GLY A 542 -29.81 -2.15 -23.77
C GLY A 542 -28.59 -1.91 -24.66
N ALA A 543 -28.20 -2.88 -25.49
CA ALA A 543 -27.12 -2.76 -26.45
C ALA A 543 -27.33 -1.66 -27.49
N GLU A 544 -28.55 -1.61 -28.06
CA GLU A 544 -28.97 -0.54 -29.01
C GLU A 544 -28.82 0.86 -28.36
N LEU A 545 -29.20 0.99 -27.09
CA LEU A 545 -29.05 2.25 -26.36
C LEU A 545 -27.61 2.62 -26.09
N VAL A 546 -26.73 1.64 -25.80
CA VAL A 546 -25.28 1.88 -25.66
C VAL A 546 -24.72 2.39 -26.97
N GLU A 547 -25.01 1.76 -28.11
CA GLU A 547 -24.59 2.21 -29.44
C GLU A 547 -25.02 3.65 -29.71
N LYS A 548 -26.29 3.98 -29.47
CA LYS A 548 -26.83 5.35 -29.62
C LYS A 548 -26.14 6.35 -28.68
N ALA A 549 -25.85 5.94 -27.45
CA ALA A 549 -25.15 6.79 -26.47
C ALA A 549 -23.73 7.09 -26.92
N LEU A 550 -22.97 6.10 -27.40
CA LEU A 550 -21.61 6.29 -27.94
C LEU A 550 -21.62 7.23 -29.17
N ALA A 551 -22.60 7.09 -30.09
CA ALA A 551 -22.72 7.95 -31.25
C ALA A 551 -23.09 9.41 -30.89
N SER A 552 -23.82 9.63 -29.81
CA SER A 552 -24.32 10.96 -29.41
C SER A 552 -23.37 11.74 -28.47
N ARG A 553 -22.54 11.04 -27.69
CA ARG A 553 -21.61 11.64 -26.75
C ARG A 553 -20.30 12.01 -27.45
N LYS A 554 -19.79 13.21 -27.11
CA LYS A 554 -18.50 13.67 -27.61
C LYS A 554 -17.45 13.83 -26.49
N GLU A 555 -17.89 13.65 -25.24
CA GLU A 555 -17.00 13.72 -24.08
C GLU A 555 -16.25 12.39 -23.95
N THR A 556 -14.96 12.38 -24.23
CA THR A 556 -14.10 11.17 -24.16
C THR A 556 -14.13 10.49 -22.80
N GLY A 557 -14.27 11.25 -21.71
CA GLY A 557 -14.43 10.71 -20.37
C GLY A 557 -15.69 9.88 -20.12
N CYS A 558 -16.72 9.98 -21.01
CA CYS A 558 -17.93 9.18 -20.90
C CYS A 558 -17.77 7.76 -21.48
N TYR A 559 -16.87 7.54 -22.41
CA TYR A 559 -16.78 6.26 -23.13
C TYR A 559 -16.46 5.09 -22.20
N ARG A 560 -15.58 5.30 -21.20
CA ARG A 560 -15.30 4.30 -20.19
C ARG A 560 -16.53 3.90 -19.38
N PHE A 561 -17.41 4.88 -19.04
CA PHE A 561 -18.66 4.59 -18.35
C PHE A 561 -19.64 3.80 -19.24
N LEU A 562 -19.73 4.15 -20.53
CA LEU A 562 -20.66 3.54 -21.46
C LEU A 562 -20.22 2.14 -21.95
N LEU A 563 -18.93 1.82 -21.85
CA LEU A 563 -18.37 0.53 -22.26
C LEU A 563 -17.92 -0.28 -21.04
N THR A 564 -16.76 0.05 -20.47
CA THR A 564 -16.11 -0.78 -19.44
C THR A 564 -16.95 -0.90 -18.16
N SER A 565 -17.53 0.21 -17.67
CA SER A 565 -18.35 0.17 -16.45
C SER A 565 -19.66 -0.61 -16.67
N VAL A 566 -20.33 -0.40 -17.79
CA VAL A 566 -21.56 -1.15 -18.15
C VAL A 566 -21.27 -2.64 -18.30
N ALA A 567 -20.17 -3.00 -18.99
CA ALA A 567 -19.73 -4.39 -19.15
C ALA A 567 -19.36 -5.05 -17.81
N GLY A 568 -18.76 -4.30 -16.90
CA GLY A 568 -18.45 -4.78 -15.57
C GLY A 568 -19.68 -5.19 -14.77
N LEU A 569 -20.82 -4.53 -14.99
CA LEU A 569 -22.10 -4.88 -14.40
C LEU A 569 -22.79 -6.01 -15.19
N HIS A 570 -22.99 -5.85 -16.51
CA HIS A 570 -23.79 -6.76 -17.32
C HIS A 570 -23.20 -6.97 -18.73
N MET A 571 -22.13 -7.75 -18.83
CA MET A 571 -21.61 -8.18 -20.13
C MET A 571 -22.51 -9.25 -20.75
N ASN A 572 -22.83 -9.06 -22.02
CA ASN A 572 -23.57 -10.03 -22.81
C ASN A 572 -23.10 -10.00 -24.28
N ARG A 573 -23.65 -10.88 -25.13
CA ARG A 573 -23.25 -11.02 -26.53
C ARG A 573 -23.58 -9.79 -27.36
N GLU A 574 -24.69 -9.16 -27.10
CA GLU A 574 -25.17 -7.97 -27.81
C GLU A 574 -24.23 -6.78 -27.53
N LEU A 575 -23.90 -6.55 -26.27
CA LEU A 575 -22.94 -5.50 -25.88
C LEU A 575 -21.54 -5.78 -26.42
N GLN A 576 -21.11 -7.05 -26.45
CA GLN A 576 -19.85 -7.44 -27.06
C GLN A 576 -19.77 -7.05 -28.54
N ALA A 577 -20.87 -7.24 -29.31
CA ALA A 577 -20.90 -6.85 -30.70
C ALA A 577 -20.77 -5.33 -30.89
N VAL A 578 -21.39 -4.53 -30.02
CA VAL A 578 -21.23 -3.06 -30.02
C VAL A 578 -19.77 -2.68 -29.77
N ALA A 579 -19.08 -3.31 -28.78
CA ALA A 579 -17.68 -3.03 -28.48
C ALA A 579 -16.75 -3.43 -29.64
N VAL A 580 -16.99 -4.57 -30.30
CA VAL A 580 -16.21 -4.98 -31.48
C VAL A 580 -16.38 -3.97 -32.63
N ALA A 581 -17.61 -3.49 -32.89
CA ALA A 581 -17.84 -2.45 -33.90
C ALA A 581 -17.15 -1.12 -33.51
N SER A 582 -17.05 -0.83 -32.23
CA SER A 582 -16.39 0.40 -31.72
C SER A 582 -14.85 0.39 -31.83
N LEU A 583 -14.22 -0.76 -32.08
CA LEU A 583 -12.76 -0.86 -32.26
C LEU A 583 -12.24 -0.03 -33.46
N ASP A 584 -13.05 0.14 -34.49
CA ASP A 584 -12.67 0.87 -35.69
C ASP A 584 -12.83 2.40 -35.58
N ASP A 585 -13.49 2.87 -34.52
CA ASP A 585 -13.58 4.30 -34.22
C ASP A 585 -12.35 4.75 -33.40
N PRO A 586 -11.49 5.67 -33.95
CA PRO A 586 -10.29 6.14 -33.26
C PRO A 586 -10.55 6.75 -31.87
N ALA A 587 -11.73 7.29 -31.62
CA ALA A 587 -12.10 7.86 -30.31
C ALA A 587 -12.49 6.79 -29.29
N LEU A 588 -12.94 5.61 -29.75
CA LEU A 588 -13.47 4.53 -28.91
C LEU A 588 -12.53 3.33 -28.81
N THR A 589 -11.53 3.20 -29.68
CA THR A 589 -10.63 2.03 -29.76
C THR A 589 -10.06 1.64 -28.38
N ALA A 590 -9.55 2.60 -27.61
CA ALA A 590 -8.95 2.31 -26.30
C ALA A 590 -9.96 1.72 -25.31
N ASP A 591 -11.12 2.37 -25.16
CA ASP A 591 -12.14 1.95 -24.20
C ASP A 591 -12.81 0.63 -24.64
N ALA A 592 -13.01 0.43 -25.94
CA ALA A 592 -13.52 -0.82 -26.51
C ALA A 592 -12.54 -1.98 -26.32
N ALA A 593 -11.23 -1.76 -26.55
CA ALA A 593 -10.19 -2.76 -26.31
C ALA A 593 -10.08 -3.13 -24.81
N GLU A 594 -10.09 -2.13 -23.93
CA GLU A 594 -10.12 -2.35 -22.46
C GLU A 594 -11.33 -3.20 -22.06
N MET A 595 -12.52 -2.85 -22.55
CA MET A 595 -13.75 -3.59 -22.27
C MET A 595 -13.67 -5.04 -22.76
N LEU A 596 -13.26 -5.26 -24.01
CA LEU A 596 -13.17 -6.59 -24.60
C LEU A 596 -12.06 -7.43 -23.96
N GLY A 597 -10.95 -6.80 -23.59
CA GLY A 597 -9.87 -7.47 -22.82
C GLY A 597 -10.35 -7.94 -21.45
N ASN A 598 -11.13 -7.13 -20.74
CA ASN A 598 -11.58 -7.45 -19.38
C ASN A 598 -12.79 -8.38 -19.33
N TYR A 599 -13.73 -8.25 -20.29
CA TYR A 599 -15.05 -8.88 -20.20
C TYR A 599 -15.45 -9.63 -21.48
N GLY A 600 -14.70 -9.53 -22.58
CA GLY A 600 -15.00 -10.19 -23.84
C GLY A 600 -14.84 -11.70 -23.77
N SER A 601 -15.51 -12.41 -24.70
CA SER A 601 -15.31 -13.84 -24.93
C SER A 601 -14.11 -14.11 -25.83
N ALA A 602 -13.69 -15.36 -25.94
CA ALA A 602 -12.60 -15.78 -26.82
C ALA A 602 -12.83 -15.43 -28.31
N GLU A 603 -14.08 -15.26 -28.72
CA GLU A 603 -14.47 -14.90 -30.10
C GLU A 603 -13.97 -13.49 -30.50
N THR A 604 -13.64 -12.62 -29.52
CA THR A 604 -13.20 -11.24 -29.78
C THR A 604 -11.72 -11.11 -30.10
N ARG A 605 -10.90 -12.15 -29.84
CA ARG A 605 -9.45 -12.17 -30.04
C ARG A 605 -9.03 -11.73 -31.44
N ASP A 606 -9.66 -12.30 -32.45
CA ASP A 606 -9.31 -12.01 -33.84
C ASP A 606 -9.66 -10.57 -34.26
N ALA A 607 -10.72 -10.01 -33.69
CA ALA A 607 -11.10 -8.62 -33.93
C ALA A 607 -10.06 -7.66 -33.29
N LEU A 608 -9.64 -7.93 -32.06
CA LEU A 608 -8.58 -7.17 -31.38
C LEU A 608 -7.25 -7.26 -32.14
N LEU A 609 -6.86 -8.45 -32.61
CA LEU A 609 -5.62 -8.62 -33.36
C LEU A 609 -5.66 -7.85 -34.69
N ARG A 610 -6.73 -7.98 -35.49
CA ARG A 610 -6.89 -7.20 -36.74
C ARG A 610 -6.85 -5.70 -36.47
N ARG A 611 -7.46 -5.21 -35.39
CA ARG A 611 -7.40 -3.78 -35.08
C ARG A 611 -6.00 -3.34 -34.67
N PHE A 612 -5.25 -4.18 -33.94
CA PHE A 612 -3.87 -3.88 -33.58
C PHE A 612 -2.95 -3.83 -34.83
N GLU A 613 -3.11 -4.79 -35.74
CA GLU A 613 -2.39 -4.80 -37.05
C GLU A 613 -2.73 -3.55 -37.88
N SER A 614 -4.01 -3.19 -38.00
CA SER A 614 -4.45 -1.98 -38.72
C SER A 614 -3.94 -0.70 -38.04
N TRP A 615 -3.94 -0.65 -36.71
CA TRP A 615 -3.38 0.48 -35.96
C TRP A 615 -1.88 0.65 -36.23
N HIS A 616 -1.13 -0.46 -36.28
CA HIS A 616 0.27 -0.44 -36.67
C HIS A 616 0.46 0.12 -38.10
N GLU A 617 -0.32 -0.33 -39.08
CA GLU A 617 -0.26 0.17 -40.44
C GLU A 617 -0.52 1.68 -40.53
N GLU A 618 -1.43 2.20 -39.73
CA GLU A 618 -1.75 3.62 -39.67
C GLU A 618 -0.63 4.46 -39.05
N TRP A 619 0.12 3.93 -38.08
CA TRP A 619 1.03 4.70 -37.25
C TRP A 619 2.51 4.33 -37.38
N ALA A 620 2.87 3.25 -38.08
CA ALA A 620 4.28 2.89 -38.32
C ALA A 620 5.04 4.03 -38.97
N GLY A 621 6.18 4.39 -38.41
CA GLY A 621 7.02 5.52 -38.84
C GLY A 621 6.53 6.90 -38.38
N ARG A 622 5.44 6.98 -37.64
CA ARG A 622 4.88 8.23 -37.06
C ARG A 622 5.04 8.35 -35.56
N GLU A 623 5.94 7.57 -34.95
CA GLU A 623 6.17 7.53 -33.48
C GLU A 623 6.37 8.94 -32.87
N LYS A 624 7.06 9.83 -33.61
CA LYS A 624 7.32 11.21 -33.16
C LYS A 624 6.03 12.03 -32.98
N GLU A 625 4.98 11.73 -33.74
CA GLU A 625 3.70 12.41 -33.64
C GLU A 625 2.96 11.95 -32.36
N LEU A 626 3.08 10.66 -32.01
CA LEU A 626 2.49 10.07 -30.81
C LEU A 626 3.27 10.46 -29.53
N SER A 627 4.58 10.61 -29.64
CA SER A 627 5.47 10.95 -28.53
C SER A 627 5.62 12.45 -28.29
N ALA A 628 5.23 13.31 -29.26
CA ALA A 628 5.13 14.73 -29.01
C ALA A 628 4.06 14.94 -27.92
N GLN A 629 4.52 15.40 -26.75
CA GLN A 629 3.69 15.74 -25.58
C GLN A 629 2.76 16.94 -25.86
N ASN A 630 2.16 16.97 -27.01
CA ASN A 630 1.08 17.87 -27.30
C ASN A 630 -0.17 17.25 -26.71
N GLU A 631 -0.64 17.83 -25.64
CA GLU A 631 -1.89 17.59 -24.93
C GLU A 631 -3.15 17.70 -25.81
N SER A 632 -3.03 17.54 -27.15
CA SER A 632 -4.19 17.42 -27.98
C SER A 632 -4.84 16.07 -27.73
N GLU A 633 -6.04 16.07 -27.17
CA GLU A 633 -6.85 14.88 -26.84
C GLU A 633 -6.82 13.76 -27.90
N PRO A 634 -6.83 14.02 -29.23
CA PRO A 634 -6.82 12.97 -30.23
C PRO A 634 -5.54 12.12 -30.25
N LEU A 635 -4.37 12.72 -30.07
CA LEU A 635 -3.09 11.98 -30.12
C LEU A 635 -2.84 11.16 -28.84
N ALA A 636 -3.24 11.69 -27.67
CA ALA A 636 -3.23 10.96 -26.42
C ALA A 636 -4.18 9.75 -26.46
N ALA A 637 -5.32 9.87 -27.14
CA ALA A 637 -6.24 8.75 -27.36
C ALA A 637 -5.59 7.64 -28.20
N GLN A 638 -4.82 7.97 -29.23
CA GLN A 638 -4.12 6.99 -30.07
C GLN A 638 -3.03 6.23 -29.33
N SER A 639 -2.23 6.91 -28.51
CA SER A 639 -1.23 6.23 -27.68
C SER A 639 -1.87 5.28 -26.66
N ARG A 640 -3.02 5.67 -26.08
CA ARG A 640 -3.78 4.79 -25.19
C ARG A 640 -4.37 3.60 -25.94
N ALA A 641 -4.81 3.79 -27.16
CA ALA A 641 -5.39 2.72 -27.99
C ALA A 641 -4.39 1.58 -28.23
N GLU A 642 -3.14 1.91 -28.56
CA GLU A 642 -2.07 0.90 -28.74
C GLU A 642 -1.87 0.04 -27.51
N VAL A 643 -1.71 0.68 -26.36
CA VAL A 643 -1.47 -0.03 -25.09
C VAL A 643 -2.70 -0.83 -24.67
N ALA A 644 -3.91 -0.29 -24.85
CA ALA A 644 -5.14 -1.00 -24.51
C ALA A 644 -5.36 -2.25 -25.41
N LEU A 645 -5.07 -2.16 -26.69
CA LEU A 645 -5.09 -3.29 -27.61
C LEU A 645 -4.07 -4.37 -27.24
N LEU A 646 -2.83 -3.95 -26.91
CA LEU A 646 -1.81 -4.87 -26.42
C LEU A 646 -2.23 -5.57 -25.14
N HIS A 647 -2.73 -4.82 -24.16
CA HIS A 647 -3.17 -5.38 -22.88
C HIS A 647 -4.36 -6.34 -23.08
N ALA A 648 -5.31 -5.98 -23.94
CA ALA A 648 -6.42 -6.86 -24.26
C ALA A 648 -5.95 -8.18 -24.88
N LEU A 649 -4.95 -8.15 -25.76
CA LEU A 649 -4.37 -9.34 -26.37
C LEU A 649 -3.49 -10.15 -25.41
N ALA A 650 -2.74 -9.48 -24.53
CA ALA A 650 -1.81 -10.11 -23.62
C ALA A 650 -2.45 -10.67 -22.34
N ASN A 651 -3.51 -10.02 -21.83
CA ASN A 651 -3.99 -10.26 -20.47
C ASN A 651 -5.46 -10.68 -20.37
N ALA A 652 -6.19 -10.85 -21.51
CA ALA A 652 -7.61 -11.18 -21.46
C ALA A 652 -7.88 -12.51 -20.74
N PRO A 653 -8.84 -12.56 -19.79
CA PRO A 653 -9.23 -13.80 -19.13
C PRO A 653 -9.79 -14.87 -20.08
N ALA A 654 -10.32 -14.47 -21.23
CA ALA A 654 -10.90 -15.39 -22.21
C ALA A 654 -9.86 -16.25 -22.95
N TRP A 655 -8.57 -15.88 -22.88
CA TRP A 655 -7.46 -16.65 -23.44
C TRP A 655 -6.17 -16.34 -22.71
N LEU A 656 -5.19 -17.23 -22.80
CA LEU A 656 -3.81 -16.94 -22.40
C LEU A 656 -3.03 -16.46 -23.62
N ALA A 657 -2.30 -15.38 -23.46
CA ALA A 657 -1.31 -14.97 -24.44
C ALA A 657 -0.18 -15.99 -24.45
N ASP A 658 -0.06 -16.75 -25.54
CA ASP A 658 1.09 -17.59 -25.72
C ASP A 658 2.31 -16.79 -26.20
N LYS A 659 3.49 -17.36 -25.99
CA LYS A 659 4.74 -16.72 -26.36
C LYS A 659 4.81 -16.43 -27.87
N GLU A 660 4.30 -17.34 -28.70
CA GLU A 660 4.28 -17.20 -30.16
C GLU A 660 3.44 -15.99 -30.58
N MET A 661 2.26 -15.81 -30.00
CA MET A 661 1.41 -14.65 -30.25
C MET A 661 2.10 -13.35 -29.82
N LEU A 662 2.69 -13.32 -28.64
CA LEU A 662 3.38 -12.12 -28.13
C LEU A 662 4.60 -11.78 -28.95
N GLU A 663 5.37 -12.76 -29.42
CA GLU A 663 6.49 -12.55 -30.35
C GLU A 663 6.01 -12.02 -31.71
N LYS A 664 4.81 -12.43 -32.17
CA LYS A 664 4.18 -11.92 -33.38
C LYS A 664 3.73 -10.47 -33.27
N ILE A 665 3.13 -10.09 -32.14
CA ILE A 665 2.57 -8.74 -31.96
C ILE A 665 3.59 -7.71 -31.49
N ARG A 666 4.66 -8.09 -30.79
CA ARG A 666 5.71 -7.17 -30.32
C ARG A 666 6.31 -6.29 -31.45
N PRO A 667 6.64 -6.81 -32.64
CA PRO A 667 7.17 -5.97 -33.73
C PRO A 667 6.16 -4.94 -34.25
N LEU A 668 4.87 -5.10 -33.93
CA LEU A 668 3.80 -4.18 -34.32
C LEU A 668 3.70 -2.98 -33.35
N CYS A 669 4.38 -3.01 -32.21
CA CYS A 669 4.45 -1.87 -31.31
C CYS A 669 5.17 -0.70 -31.99
N VAL A 670 4.55 0.47 -31.99
CA VAL A 670 5.13 1.72 -32.52
C VAL A 670 5.75 2.53 -31.41
N THR A 671 5.09 2.62 -30.24
CA THR A 671 5.62 3.41 -29.11
C THR A 671 6.55 2.60 -28.22
N LYS A 672 7.49 3.29 -27.55
CA LYS A 672 8.38 2.67 -26.56
C LYS A 672 7.61 2.06 -25.39
N ASN A 673 6.47 2.66 -25.02
CA ASN A 673 5.62 2.17 -23.95
C ASN A 673 5.04 0.78 -24.32
N CYS A 674 4.48 0.66 -25.52
CA CYS A 674 4.00 -0.64 -26.02
C CYS A 674 5.10 -1.71 -26.06
N LEU A 675 6.31 -1.35 -26.56
CA LEU A 675 7.45 -2.27 -26.58
C LEU A 675 7.87 -2.74 -25.18
N GLY A 676 7.86 -1.84 -24.18
CA GLY A 676 8.15 -2.17 -22.79
C GLY A 676 7.11 -3.12 -22.20
N GLU A 677 5.82 -2.82 -22.39
CA GLU A 677 4.71 -3.66 -21.93
C GLU A 677 4.71 -5.04 -22.63
N ALA A 678 4.96 -5.09 -23.94
CA ALA A 678 5.08 -6.35 -24.67
C ALA A 678 6.25 -7.21 -24.18
N GLN A 679 7.38 -6.59 -23.81
CA GLN A 679 8.52 -7.30 -23.23
C GLN A 679 8.19 -7.88 -21.85
N THR A 680 7.48 -7.12 -21.03
CA THR A 680 6.99 -7.57 -19.72
C THR A 680 6.02 -8.76 -19.88
N ALA A 681 5.06 -8.65 -20.78
CA ALA A 681 4.13 -9.72 -21.10
C ALA A 681 4.83 -11.00 -21.59
N LEU A 682 5.87 -10.86 -22.44
CA LEU A 682 6.69 -12.00 -22.88
C LEU A 682 7.43 -12.69 -21.73
N GLY A 683 7.91 -11.94 -20.75
CA GLY A 683 8.52 -12.50 -19.54
C GLY A 683 7.56 -13.29 -18.68
N GLN A 684 6.27 -13.01 -18.78
CA GLN A 684 5.18 -13.65 -18.03
C GLN A 684 4.42 -14.70 -18.85
N ALA A 685 4.68 -14.81 -20.14
CA ALA A 685 3.96 -15.72 -21.04
C ALA A 685 4.12 -17.17 -20.63
N GLY A 686 3.02 -17.90 -20.55
CA GLY A 686 2.98 -19.32 -20.16
C GLY A 686 3.09 -19.56 -18.65
N THR A 687 3.14 -18.52 -17.83
CA THR A 687 3.04 -18.65 -16.38
C THR A 687 1.58 -18.82 -15.94
N SER A 688 1.38 -19.27 -14.69
CA SER A 688 0.05 -19.47 -14.14
C SER A 688 -0.71 -18.13 -14.01
N VAL A 689 -2.01 -18.17 -14.23
CA VAL A 689 -2.90 -17.03 -13.96
C VAL A 689 -3.20 -16.99 -12.47
N THR A 690 -2.96 -15.85 -11.83
CA THR A 690 -3.27 -15.68 -10.41
C THR A 690 -4.72 -15.29 -10.20
N VAL A 691 -5.42 -16.06 -9.39
CA VAL A 691 -6.78 -15.77 -8.91
C VAL A 691 -6.68 -15.25 -7.48
N PHE A 692 -7.13 -14.03 -7.24
CA PHE A 692 -7.22 -13.51 -5.89
C PHE A 692 -8.55 -13.88 -5.25
N PHE A 693 -8.46 -14.36 -4.03
CA PHE A 693 -9.57 -14.85 -3.25
C PHE A 693 -9.65 -14.10 -1.93
N ASN A 694 -10.84 -13.57 -1.65
CA ASN A 694 -11.16 -12.95 -0.36
C ASN A 694 -12.24 -13.79 0.30
N ALA A 695 -11.94 -14.38 1.45
CA ALA A 695 -12.84 -15.20 2.23
C ALA A 695 -13.52 -14.35 3.32
N VAL A 696 -14.82 -14.13 3.16
CA VAL A 696 -15.66 -13.50 4.18
C VAL A 696 -16.72 -14.51 4.60
N ASP A 697 -16.98 -14.62 5.90
CA ASP A 697 -18.02 -15.50 6.47
C ASP A 697 -17.75 -17.01 6.35
N GLY A 698 -16.51 -17.41 6.17
CA GLY A 698 -16.19 -18.80 5.90
C GLY A 698 -16.64 -19.30 4.52
N SER A 699 -17.09 -18.39 3.66
CA SER A 699 -17.45 -18.62 2.26
C SER A 699 -16.69 -17.64 1.37
N VAL A 700 -16.66 -17.90 0.07
CA VAL A 700 -16.13 -16.95 -0.90
C VAL A 700 -17.14 -15.84 -1.12
N SER A 701 -16.81 -14.63 -0.73
CA SER A 701 -17.65 -13.46 -0.95
C SER A 701 -17.29 -12.71 -2.21
N SER A 702 -16.01 -12.72 -2.60
CA SER A 702 -15.53 -12.08 -3.81
C SER A 702 -14.25 -12.75 -4.30
N ALA A 703 -14.03 -12.69 -5.60
CA ALA A 703 -12.80 -13.16 -6.21
C ALA A 703 -12.46 -12.26 -7.40
N SER A 704 -11.18 -12.14 -7.71
CA SER A 704 -10.71 -11.41 -8.88
C SER A 704 -9.63 -12.20 -9.59
N LEU A 705 -9.55 -12.05 -10.90
CA LEU A 705 -8.36 -12.40 -11.66
C LEU A 705 -7.35 -11.28 -11.50
N ALA A 706 -6.05 -11.57 -11.54
CA ALA A 706 -5.01 -10.57 -11.45
C ALA A 706 -5.33 -9.37 -12.37
N GLN A 707 -5.30 -8.16 -11.82
CA GLN A 707 -5.59 -6.89 -12.51
C GLN A 707 -7.06 -6.65 -12.93
N TYR A 708 -8.02 -7.50 -12.52
CA TYR A 708 -9.43 -7.34 -12.91
C TYR A 708 -10.34 -7.01 -11.73
N ASN A 709 -11.52 -6.47 -12.07
CA ASN A 709 -12.52 -6.10 -11.09
C ASN A 709 -12.99 -7.31 -10.27
N VAL A 710 -13.31 -7.03 -9.01
CA VAL A 710 -13.91 -8.02 -8.11
C VAL A 710 -15.21 -8.55 -8.72
N ILE A 711 -15.37 -9.86 -8.77
CA ILE A 711 -16.54 -10.56 -9.33
C ILE A 711 -17.06 -11.59 -8.32
N SER A 712 -18.31 -12.02 -8.49
CA SER A 712 -18.86 -13.10 -7.67
C SER A 712 -18.17 -14.43 -7.95
N TRP A 713 -18.23 -15.35 -6.96
CA TRP A 713 -17.63 -16.68 -7.07
C TRP A 713 -18.14 -17.49 -8.25
N GLU A 714 -19.44 -17.47 -8.51
CA GLU A 714 -20.03 -18.17 -9.63
C GLU A 714 -19.56 -17.58 -10.98
N ARG A 715 -19.49 -16.27 -11.06
CA ARG A 715 -18.98 -15.58 -12.25
C ARG A 715 -17.48 -15.79 -12.47
N LEU A 716 -16.70 -15.95 -11.37
CA LEU A 716 -15.31 -16.37 -11.46
C LEU A 716 -15.22 -17.77 -12.10
N LYS A 717 -15.96 -18.75 -11.57
CA LYS A 717 -15.96 -20.12 -12.09
C LYS A 717 -16.29 -20.16 -13.57
N GLU A 718 -17.30 -19.41 -13.99
CA GLU A 718 -17.67 -19.28 -15.40
C GLU A 718 -16.52 -18.70 -16.25
N LYS A 719 -15.88 -17.63 -15.79
CA LYS A 719 -14.75 -17.00 -16.50
C LYS A 719 -13.55 -17.92 -16.60
N LEU A 720 -13.21 -18.63 -15.54
CA LEU A 720 -12.07 -19.53 -15.57
C LEU A 720 -12.21 -20.65 -16.60
N THR A 721 -13.44 -21.08 -16.90
CA THR A 721 -13.70 -22.11 -17.93
C THR A 721 -13.49 -21.61 -19.37
N GLN A 722 -13.34 -20.31 -19.57
CA GLN A 722 -13.05 -19.71 -20.88
C GLN A 722 -11.57 -19.81 -21.27
N PHE A 723 -10.69 -20.11 -20.31
CA PHE A 723 -9.28 -20.31 -20.58
C PHE A 723 -9.02 -21.64 -21.33
N PRO A 724 -7.90 -21.72 -22.06
CA PRO A 724 -7.51 -22.95 -22.75
C PRO A 724 -7.36 -24.14 -21.79
N LYS A 725 -7.67 -25.36 -22.30
CA LYS A 725 -7.40 -26.59 -21.56
C LYS A 725 -5.91 -26.70 -21.19
N GLY A 726 -5.63 -27.22 -20.03
CA GLY A 726 -4.26 -27.35 -19.50
C GLY A 726 -3.78 -26.09 -18.77
N THR A 727 -4.56 -24.99 -18.73
CA THR A 727 -4.20 -23.79 -17.98
C THR A 727 -3.99 -24.12 -16.50
N THR A 728 -2.93 -23.58 -15.93
CA THR A 728 -2.65 -23.65 -14.49
C THR A 728 -2.97 -22.32 -13.85
N PHE A 729 -3.82 -22.34 -12.84
CA PHE A 729 -4.16 -21.16 -12.02
C PHE A 729 -3.41 -21.25 -10.69
N THR A 730 -3.05 -20.12 -10.14
CA THR A 730 -2.51 -19.98 -8.78
C THR A 730 -3.53 -19.26 -7.92
N LEU A 731 -3.96 -19.86 -6.81
CA LEU A 731 -4.82 -19.18 -5.86
C LEU A 731 -3.95 -18.35 -4.90
N SER A 732 -4.21 -17.05 -4.86
CA SER A 732 -3.67 -16.13 -3.86
C SER A 732 -4.81 -15.67 -2.97
N SER A 733 -4.63 -15.68 -1.66
CA SER A 733 -5.65 -15.30 -0.69
C SER A 733 -5.12 -14.22 0.25
N ASP A 734 -5.97 -13.28 0.63
CA ASP A 734 -5.71 -12.33 1.72
C ASP A 734 -5.79 -12.98 3.11
N SER A 735 -6.32 -14.21 3.16
CA SER A 735 -6.45 -15.03 4.37
C SER A 735 -5.92 -16.44 4.14
N PRO A 736 -4.63 -16.61 3.81
CA PRO A 736 -4.05 -17.90 3.47
C PRO A 736 -4.09 -18.85 4.68
N GLY A 737 -4.39 -20.13 4.39
CA GLY A 737 -4.44 -21.19 5.41
C GLY A 737 -5.73 -21.23 6.22
N THR A 738 -6.74 -20.42 5.91
CA THR A 738 -8.06 -20.52 6.55
C THR A 738 -8.83 -21.75 6.05
N GLU A 739 -9.78 -22.22 6.86
CA GLU A 739 -10.69 -23.30 6.43
C GLU A 739 -11.55 -22.88 5.24
N ALA A 740 -11.89 -21.59 5.18
CA ALA A 740 -12.63 -21.00 4.07
C ALA A 740 -11.81 -21.03 2.76
N GLU A 741 -10.56 -20.60 2.81
CA GLU A 741 -9.64 -20.67 1.67
C GLU A 741 -9.42 -22.12 1.24
N SER A 742 -9.27 -23.04 2.18
CA SER A 742 -9.06 -24.45 1.85
C SER A 742 -10.29 -25.08 1.19
N ARG A 743 -11.49 -24.78 1.69
CA ARG A 743 -12.73 -25.23 1.05
C ARG A 743 -12.87 -24.65 -0.35
N ALA A 744 -12.60 -23.36 -0.50
CA ALA A 744 -12.65 -22.70 -1.80
C ALA A 744 -11.62 -23.25 -2.77
N PHE A 745 -10.40 -23.54 -2.29
CA PHE A 745 -9.35 -24.17 -3.09
C PHE A 745 -9.79 -25.55 -3.56
N ASP A 746 -10.30 -26.39 -2.66
CA ASP A 746 -10.73 -27.75 -3.00
C ASP A 746 -11.95 -27.72 -3.96
N GLU A 747 -12.92 -26.83 -3.71
CA GLU A 747 -14.08 -26.65 -4.60
C GLU A 747 -13.65 -26.21 -5.99
N LEU A 748 -12.79 -25.18 -6.06
CA LEU A 748 -12.29 -24.65 -7.33
C LEU A 748 -11.44 -25.68 -8.07
N LYS A 749 -10.60 -26.40 -7.35
CA LYS A 749 -9.78 -27.47 -7.91
C LYS A 749 -10.59 -28.58 -8.55
N GLU A 750 -11.63 -29.07 -7.84
CA GLU A 750 -12.53 -30.09 -8.38
C GLU A 750 -13.39 -29.54 -9.52
N TYR A 751 -13.75 -28.26 -9.48
CA TYR A 751 -14.46 -27.61 -10.57
C TYR A 751 -13.59 -27.50 -11.83
N LEU A 752 -12.36 -26.98 -11.72
CA LEU A 752 -11.42 -26.80 -12.84
C LEU A 752 -10.98 -28.11 -13.47
N LYS A 753 -10.85 -29.16 -12.68
CA LYS A 753 -10.52 -30.50 -13.16
C LYS A 753 -11.52 -31.04 -14.20
N LYS A 754 -12.79 -30.64 -14.11
CA LYS A 754 -13.83 -31.02 -15.11
C LYS A 754 -13.55 -30.41 -16.49
N PHE A 755 -12.71 -29.40 -16.57
CA PHE A 755 -12.36 -28.66 -17.79
C PHE A 755 -10.89 -28.88 -18.20
N ASP A 756 -10.24 -29.93 -17.67
CA ASP A 756 -8.80 -30.21 -17.88
C ASP A 756 -7.88 -29.06 -17.50
N MET A 757 -8.17 -28.40 -16.39
CA MET A 757 -7.40 -27.27 -15.86
C MET A 757 -6.84 -27.59 -14.48
N ASN A 758 -5.76 -26.92 -14.09
CA ASN A 758 -5.05 -27.14 -12.83
C ASN A 758 -5.16 -25.95 -11.89
N LEU A 759 -5.16 -26.22 -10.58
CA LEU A 759 -5.06 -25.18 -9.55
C LEU A 759 -3.89 -25.48 -8.63
N THR A 760 -3.06 -24.48 -8.39
CA THR A 760 -1.94 -24.47 -7.43
C THR A 760 -2.12 -23.39 -6.38
N ARG A 761 -1.37 -23.50 -5.30
CA ARG A 761 -1.28 -22.47 -4.26
C ARG A 761 -0.02 -21.64 -4.45
#